data_c1e57a12f44359ff5b740c51347bcbfb
#
_entry.id   c1e57a12f44359ff5b740c51347bcbfb
#
_cell.length_a   1.000
_cell.length_b   1.000
_cell.length_c   1.000
_cell.angle_alpha   90.00
_cell.angle_beta   90.00
_cell.angle_gamma   90.00
#
_symmetry.space_group_name_H-M   'P 1'
#
loop_
_entity.id
_entity.type
_entity.pdbx_description
1 polymer ?
#
loop_
_entity_poly.entity_id
_entity_poly.type
_entity_poly.pdbx_seq_one_letter_code
_entity_poly.pdbx_strand_id
1 'polypeptide(L)'
;MAKSEPRRARKPSQRARKPSPRAELLLALEAQSRMTADLARLKEEAEAASRAKSAFLANMSHEIRTPLNAILGMAELLDASQLNSSQRRHVAVLRNAGDALIRLIGDILDLAKVEAAKLELDRAPFDVRALVEGTADVVAVGASRKGLYVTLDVDPTVPRALVGDAHRLRQVLLNLLGNAVKFTERGGISLEVAFEAMVDGLARLHVSVQDTGIGIPHEKAGNLFQPFSQVDASAARVHDGTGLGLSLCDRLVRLMGGRIWFESEPGLGSTFHFTVALPVDAAAESAGEGGHKLGEGRRVLIVEDVVRERMVLRRRLERMGFSVREAEGGGVGIAAIVEAAREQRPYDALLIDARMPTIDGLGVIEAIQEVPGMAARTILLLSPDHHDHDLARAERLQIAHQLTKPIGEAKLLRALEETLLGRRSHGEPSHAVIDPARAASLSGTLLLADDSEDNRFVVQEFLKGTRLHVDCAENGEVAVAKSATGRYDLIMMDMHMPVMDGYAAARAIRSLEAVRGRSRVPILAFSADALQEDRDRSFAAGCDGHLSKPVSRTALYEALEHHLAIAPSSARAHDSIVDAVDAVVVDPALNELAASYLERRSADLPRLREMAVLRDHEGLATAGHKLKGSGATYGFALLSRIGARLEEAARAGNEADVDAVLRELETRVSDLRGERVSS
;
A
#
# COMPACT_ATOMS: atom_id res chain seq x y z
N MET A 1 -43.52 103.99 -28.44
CA MET A 1 -42.94 102.77 -28.94
C MET A 1 -41.66 102.52 -28.18
N ALA A 2 -41.68 101.63 -27.16
CA ALA A 2 -40.51 101.23 -26.42
C ALA A 2 -40.66 99.73 -26.09
N LYS A 3 -39.80 98.94 -26.68
CA LYS A 3 -39.74 97.46 -26.50
C LYS A 3 -39.10 97.17 -25.16
N SER A 4 -39.82 96.48 -24.30
CA SER A 4 -39.33 95.88 -23.06
C SER A 4 -38.62 94.54 -23.31
N GLU A 5 -37.33 94.43 -22.92
CA GLU A 5 -36.57 93.16 -22.86
C GLU A 5 -36.93 92.40 -21.62
N PRO A 6 -37.02 91.03 -21.65
CA PRO A 6 -37.28 90.23 -20.48
C PRO A 6 -35.98 89.92 -19.73
N ARG A 7 -35.99 90.18 -18.41
CA ARG A 7 -34.94 89.78 -17.41
C ARG A 7 -34.69 88.26 -17.41
N ARG A 8 -33.48 87.83 -17.77
CA ARG A 8 -32.99 86.48 -17.57
C ARG A 8 -32.83 86.20 -16.04
N ALA A 9 -33.58 85.22 -15.56
CA ALA A 9 -33.44 84.66 -14.22
C ALA A 9 -32.11 83.90 -14.10
N ARG A 10 -31.23 84.33 -13.21
CA ARG A 10 -30.00 83.60 -12.81
C ARG A 10 -30.39 82.35 -12.02
N LYS A 11 -30.07 81.14 -12.56
CA LYS A 11 -30.09 79.87 -11.84
C LYS A 11 -29.02 79.95 -10.72
N PRO A 12 -29.34 79.58 -9.47
CA PRO A 12 -28.33 79.46 -8.42
C PRO A 12 -27.38 78.27 -8.71
N SER A 13 -26.09 78.55 -8.84
CA SER A 13 -25.05 77.52 -8.93
C SER A 13 -25.01 76.77 -7.61
N GLN A 14 -25.52 75.50 -7.57
CA GLN A 14 -25.27 74.57 -6.49
C GLN A 14 -23.76 74.20 -6.55
N ARG A 15 -22.91 74.96 -5.90
CA ARG A 15 -21.59 74.49 -5.52
C ARG A 15 -21.80 73.41 -4.46
N ALA A 16 -21.62 72.10 -4.85
CA ALA A 16 -21.53 71.01 -3.91
C ALA A 16 -20.45 71.35 -2.86
N ARG A 17 -20.84 71.58 -1.63
CA ARG A 17 -19.90 71.76 -0.52
C ARG A 17 -19.09 70.48 -0.38
N LYS A 18 -17.77 70.54 -0.50
CA LYS A 18 -16.86 69.42 -0.20
C LYS A 18 -17.17 68.97 1.26
N PRO A 19 -17.34 67.66 1.45
CA PRO A 19 -17.59 67.14 2.80
C PRO A 19 -16.45 67.58 3.75
N SER A 20 -16.76 67.76 5.01
CA SER A 20 -15.73 68.10 6.02
C SER A 20 -14.76 66.91 6.15
N PRO A 21 -13.48 67.11 6.55
CA PRO A 21 -12.52 66.02 6.73
C PRO A 21 -13.02 64.93 7.69
N ARG A 22 -13.85 65.30 8.66
CA ARG A 22 -14.48 64.37 9.62
C ARG A 22 -15.60 63.52 8.93
N ALA A 23 -16.35 64.10 7.98
CA ALA A 23 -17.36 63.39 7.20
C ALA A 23 -16.72 62.43 6.22
N GLU A 24 -15.60 62.80 5.59
CA GLU A 24 -14.83 61.91 4.72
C GLU A 24 -14.23 60.73 5.47
N LEU A 25 -13.71 60.95 6.70
CA LEU A 25 -13.19 59.90 7.57
C LEU A 25 -14.30 58.93 8.02
N LEU A 26 -15.48 59.40 8.38
CA LEU A 26 -16.63 58.58 8.75
C LEU A 26 -17.10 57.71 7.59
N LEU A 27 -17.20 58.27 6.38
CA LEU A 27 -17.57 57.54 5.17
C LEU A 27 -16.52 56.46 4.80
N ALA A 28 -15.22 56.76 5.01
CA ALA A 28 -14.15 55.80 4.80
C ALA A 28 -14.20 54.66 5.81
N LEU A 29 -14.46 54.94 7.09
CA LEU A 29 -14.63 53.94 8.14
C LEU A 29 -15.85 53.04 7.90
N GLU A 30 -16.98 53.63 7.50
CA GLU A 30 -18.17 52.84 7.13
C GLU A 30 -17.93 51.97 5.90
N ALA A 31 -17.24 52.47 4.87
CA ALA A 31 -16.87 51.69 3.69
C ALA A 31 -15.92 50.55 4.05
N GLN A 32 -14.92 50.77 4.90
CA GLN A 32 -14.01 49.77 5.40
C GLN A 32 -14.76 48.71 6.24
N SER A 33 -15.68 49.13 7.13
CA SER A 33 -16.50 48.21 7.91
C SER A 33 -17.40 47.32 7.04
N ARG A 34 -18.03 47.89 6.00
CA ARG A 34 -18.81 47.09 5.03
C ARG A 34 -17.93 46.09 4.26
N MET A 35 -16.77 46.54 3.80
CA MET A 35 -15.85 45.72 3.05
C MET A 35 -15.31 44.55 3.91
N THR A 36 -15.00 44.78 5.21
CA THR A 36 -14.60 43.71 6.13
C THR A 36 -15.74 42.75 6.42
N ALA A 37 -16.98 43.23 6.55
CA ALA A 37 -18.16 42.36 6.74
C ALA A 37 -18.46 41.51 5.49
N ASP A 38 -18.36 42.10 4.30
CA ASP A 38 -18.54 41.36 3.03
C ASP A 38 -17.43 40.31 2.82
N LEU A 39 -16.18 40.64 3.13
CA LEU A 39 -15.07 39.69 3.09
C LEU A 39 -15.26 38.54 4.10
N ALA A 40 -15.73 38.82 5.31
CA ALA A 40 -16.01 37.80 6.32
C ALA A 40 -17.12 36.84 5.84
N ARG A 41 -18.20 37.38 5.23
CA ARG A 41 -19.30 36.57 4.70
C ARG A 41 -18.84 35.70 3.53
N LEU A 42 -18.11 36.26 2.57
CA LEU A 42 -17.59 35.51 1.41
C LEU A 42 -16.61 34.42 1.86
N LYS A 43 -15.80 34.69 2.89
CA LYS A 43 -14.91 33.70 3.49
C LYS A 43 -15.71 32.55 4.12
N GLU A 44 -16.76 32.85 4.89
CA GLU A 44 -17.60 31.86 5.55
C GLU A 44 -18.37 30.99 4.52
N GLU A 45 -18.90 31.59 3.46
CA GLU A 45 -19.55 30.89 2.35
C GLU A 45 -18.56 29.96 1.62
N ALA A 46 -17.33 30.43 1.35
CA ALA A 46 -16.28 29.64 0.73
C ALA A 46 -15.82 28.46 1.61
N GLU A 47 -15.66 28.70 2.93
CA GLU A 47 -15.31 27.64 3.89
C GLU A 47 -16.43 26.61 4.03
N ALA A 48 -17.70 27.04 4.06
CA ALA A 48 -18.85 26.13 4.12
C ALA A 48 -18.94 25.26 2.85
N ALA A 49 -18.75 25.84 1.66
CA ALA A 49 -18.69 25.10 0.41
C ALA A 49 -17.53 24.09 0.37
N SER A 50 -16.35 24.49 0.87
CA SER A 50 -15.18 23.61 0.98
C SER A 50 -15.41 22.46 1.96
N ARG A 51 -16.04 22.72 3.12
CA ARG A 51 -16.41 21.66 4.08
C ARG A 51 -17.42 20.68 3.49
N ALA A 52 -18.46 21.17 2.80
CA ALA A 52 -19.45 20.32 2.15
C ALA A 52 -18.83 19.44 1.04
N LYS A 53 -17.93 20.01 0.21
CA LYS A 53 -17.17 19.27 -0.82
C LYS A 53 -16.33 18.15 -0.20
N SER A 54 -15.62 18.44 0.89
CA SER A 54 -14.75 17.47 1.57
C SER A 54 -15.56 16.35 2.21
N ALA A 55 -16.69 16.65 2.87
CA ALA A 55 -17.57 15.65 3.47
C ALA A 55 -18.21 14.75 2.40
N PHE A 56 -18.66 15.33 1.28
CA PHE A 56 -19.20 14.56 0.15
C PHE A 56 -18.16 13.59 -0.41
N LEU A 57 -16.93 14.05 -0.67
CA LEU A 57 -15.85 13.20 -1.20
C LEU A 57 -15.47 12.08 -0.21
N ALA A 58 -15.43 12.37 1.11
CA ALA A 58 -15.14 11.36 2.12
C ALA A 58 -16.20 10.23 2.13
N ASN A 59 -17.49 10.59 2.12
CA ASN A 59 -18.57 9.62 2.07
C ASN A 59 -18.54 8.80 0.78
N MET A 60 -18.36 9.45 -0.38
CA MET A 60 -18.27 8.77 -1.67
C MET A 60 -17.12 7.78 -1.74
N SER A 61 -15.97 8.14 -1.14
CA SER A 61 -14.84 7.21 -1.08
C SER A 61 -15.18 5.94 -0.33
N HIS A 62 -15.84 6.06 0.81
CA HIS A 62 -16.24 4.90 1.60
C HIS A 62 -17.22 4.00 0.82
N GLU A 63 -18.21 4.63 0.16
CA GLU A 63 -19.20 3.90 -0.62
C GLU A 63 -18.65 3.25 -1.89
N ILE A 64 -17.57 3.79 -2.48
CA ILE A 64 -16.90 3.17 -3.63
C ILE A 64 -15.88 2.12 -3.17
N ARG A 65 -15.18 2.33 -2.05
CA ARG A 65 -14.16 1.41 -1.54
C ARG A 65 -14.76 0.05 -1.17
N THR A 66 -15.92 0.02 -0.54
CA THR A 66 -16.57 -1.21 -0.10
C THR A 66 -16.84 -2.21 -1.24
N PRO A 67 -17.59 -1.86 -2.32
CA PRO A 67 -17.79 -2.80 -3.42
C PRO A 67 -16.50 -3.13 -4.17
N LEU A 68 -15.55 -2.19 -4.23
CA LEU A 68 -14.28 -2.40 -4.92
C LEU A 68 -13.38 -3.39 -4.19
N ASN A 69 -13.35 -3.34 -2.85
CA ASN A 69 -12.64 -4.33 -2.04
C ASN A 69 -13.22 -5.74 -2.20
N ALA A 70 -14.54 -5.86 -2.32
CA ALA A 70 -15.17 -7.15 -2.60
C ALA A 70 -14.77 -7.70 -3.99
N ILE A 71 -14.68 -6.83 -5.01
CA ILE A 71 -14.21 -7.22 -6.35
C ILE A 71 -12.75 -7.68 -6.31
N LEU A 72 -11.88 -6.95 -5.60
CA LEU A 72 -10.47 -7.31 -5.47
C LEU A 72 -10.27 -8.60 -4.66
N GLY A 73 -10.98 -8.77 -3.56
CA GLY A 73 -10.95 -10.00 -2.78
C GLY A 73 -11.38 -11.22 -3.62
N MET A 74 -12.40 -11.05 -4.47
CA MET A 74 -12.83 -12.12 -5.38
C MET A 74 -11.80 -12.38 -6.48
N ALA A 75 -11.11 -11.34 -6.97
CA ALA A 75 -10.02 -11.50 -7.94
C ALA A 75 -8.81 -12.23 -7.32
N GLU A 76 -8.48 -11.96 -6.05
CA GLU A 76 -7.42 -12.68 -5.32
C GLU A 76 -7.77 -14.15 -5.10
N LEU A 77 -9.03 -14.45 -4.76
CA LEU A 77 -9.50 -15.83 -4.62
C LEU A 77 -9.44 -16.59 -5.95
N LEU A 78 -9.83 -15.93 -7.05
CA LEU A 78 -9.69 -16.50 -8.39
C LEU A 78 -8.22 -16.76 -8.75
N ASP A 79 -7.31 -15.84 -8.42
CA ASP A 79 -5.86 -16.00 -8.71
C ASP A 79 -5.24 -17.18 -7.93
N ALA A 80 -5.79 -17.47 -6.73
CA ALA A 80 -5.40 -18.62 -5.91
C ALA A 80 -5.98 -19.97 -6.41
N SER A 81 -6.94 -19.96 -7.34
CA SER A 81 -7.57 -21.16 -7.90
C SER A 81 -6.80 -21.69 -9.13
N GLN A 82 -7.18 -22.89 -9.63
CA GLN A 82 -6.59 -23.45 -10.84
C GLN A 82 -7.07 -22.70 -12.09
N LEU A 83 -6.42 -21.59 -12.42
CA LEU A 83 -6.71 -20.81 -13.62
C LEU A 83 -5.83 -21.26 -14.80
N ASN A 84 -6.42 -21.30 -16.01
CA ASN A 84 -5.63 -21.36 -17.23
C ASN A 84 -4.92 -20.02 -17.51
N SER A 85 -3.94 -20.01 -18.40
CA SER A 85 -3.11 -18.84 -18.71
C SER A 85 -3.91 -17.61 -19.20
N SER A 86 -5.06 -17.82 -19.85
CA SER A 86 -5.94 -16.74 -20.30
C SER A 86 -6.75 -16.15 -19.13
N GLN A 87 -7.32 -17.00 -18.30
CA GLN A 87 -8.08 -16.60 -17.10
C GLN A 87 -7.18 -15.86 -16.11
N ARG A 88 -5.96 -16.34 -15.86
CA ARG A 88 -4.98 -15.67 -15.00
C ARG A 88 -4.66 -14.26 -15.50
N ARG A 89 -4.52 -14.06 -16.82
CA ARG A 89 -4.36 -12.72 -17.40
C ARG A 89 -5.57 -11.83 -17.17
N HIS A 90 -6.79 -12.35 -17.29
CA HIS A 90 -8.01 -11.56 -17.04
C HIS A 90 -8.11 -11.14 -15.57
N VAL A 91 -7.81 -12.04 -14.63
CA VAL A 91 -7.80 -11.73 -13.20
C VAL A 91 -6.72 -10.70 -12.86
N ALA A 92 -5.53 -10.81 -13.44
CA ALA A 92 -4.48 -9.82 -13.27
C ALA A 92 -4.89 -8.43 -13.78
N VAL A 93 -5.58 -8.34 -14.92
CA VAL A 93 -6.12 -7.07 -15.44
C VAL A 93 -7.18 -6.49 -14.51
N LEU A 94 -8.10 -7.32 -14.01
CA LEU A 94 -9.13 -6.91 -13.05
C LEU A 94 -8.52 -6.36 -11.76
N ARG A 95 -7.54 -7.06 -11.19
CA ARG A 95 -6.82 -6.64 -9.97
C ARG A 95 -6.09 -5.31 -10.19
N ASN A 96 -5.31 -5.21 -11.28
CA ASN A 96 -4.59 -3.98 -11.59
C ASN A 96 -5.53 -2.77 -11.78
N ALA A 97 -6.69 -2.97 -12.41
CA ALA A 97 -7.70 -1.92 -12.58
C ALA A 97 -8.34 -1.51 -11.25
N GLY A 98 -8.63 -2.47 -10.37
CA GLY A 98 -9.17 -2.23 -9.04
C GLY A 98 -8.19 -1.45 -8.15
N ASP A 99 -6.91 -1.88 -8.11
CA ASP A 99 -5.85 -1.20 -7.37
C ASP A 99 -5.62 0.23 -7.88
N ALA A 100 -5.69 0.43 -9.20
CA ALA A 100 -5.59 1.76 -9.80
C ALA A 100 -6.74 2.67 -9.36
N LEU A 101 -7.97 2.14 -9.28
CA LEU A 101 -9.15 2.89 -8.85
C LEU A 101 -9.09 3.25 -7.36
N ILE A 102 -8.63 2.35 -6.48
CA ILE A 102 -8.42 2.65 -5.06
C ILE A 102 -7.40 3.78 -4.89
N ARG A 103 -6.27 3.71 -5.59
CA ARG A 103 -5.26 4.78 -5.57
C ARG A 103 -5.84 6.11 -6.03
N LEU A 104 -6.61 6.12 -7.12
CA LEU A 104 -7.27 7.33 -7.65
C LEU A 104 -8.18 7.99 -6.63
N ILE A 105 -9.04 7.20 -5.98
CA ILE A 105 -9.96 7.69 -4.95
C ILE A 105 -9.17 8.24 -3.76
N GLY A 106 -8.10 7.55 -3.35
CA GLY A 106 -7.18 8.01 -2.31
C GLY A 106 -6.55 9.36 -2.65
N ASP A 107 -6.01 9.51 -3.86
CA ASP A 107 -5.38 10.76 -4.33
C ASP A 107 -6.37 11.93 -4.37
N ILE A 108 -7.63 11.70 -4.81
CA ILE A 108 -8.70 12.71 -4.81
C ILE A 108 -9.05 13.15 -3.39
N LEU A 109 -9.15 12.21 -2.46
CA LEU A 109 -9.43 12.51 -1.05
C LEU A 109 -8.30 13.28 -0.39
N ASP A 110 -7.05 12.84 -0.59
CA ASP A 110 -5.88 13.52 -0.06
C ASP A 110 -5.78 14.94 -0.61
N LEU A 111 -6.03 15.13 -1.90
CA LEU A 111 -6.08 16.45 -2.52
C LEU A 111 -7.16 17.34 -1.88
N ALA A 112 -8.36 16.79 -1.65
CA ALA A 112 -9.46 17.52 -1.02
C ALA A 112 -9.16 17.87 0.45
N LYS A 113 -8.51 16.98 1.21
CA LYS A 113 -8.07 17.24 2.60
C LYS A 113 -7.01 18.34 2.64
N VAL A 114 -6.05 18.33 1.70
CA VAL A 114 -5.02 19.37 1.62
C VAL A 114 -5.61 20.71 1.20
N GLU A 115 -6.55 20.75 0.23
CA GLU A 115 -7.25 21.99 -0.17
C GLU A 115 -8.04 22.62 0.98
N ALA A 116 -8.60 21.79 1.85
CA ALA A 116 -9.33 22.24 3.03
C ALA A 116 -8.42 22.56 4.22
N ALA A 117 -7.09 22.49 4.09
CA ALA A 117 -6.10 22.62 5.17
C ALA A 117 -6.39 21.68 6.37
N LYS A 118 -6.94 20.48 6.08
CA LYS A 118 -7.31 19.47 7.08
C LYS A 118 -6.36 18.27 7.14
N LEU A 119 -5.34 18.25 6.26
CA LEU A 119 -4.35 17.19 6.28
C LEU A 119 -3.29 17.56 7.31
N GLU A 120 -3.26 16.83 8.40
CA GLU A 120 -2.21 16.90 9.41
C GLU A 120 -1.17 15.83 9.11
N LEU A 121 0.12 16.20 9.23
CA LEU A 121 1.21 15.25 9.07
C LEU A 121 1.44 14.52 10.38
N ASP A 122 1.60 13.21 10.29
CA ASP A 122 2.01 12.38 11.41
C ASP A 122 3.45 12.71 11.86
N ARG A 123 3.74 12.54 13.14
CA ARG A 123 5.05 12.78 13.74
C ARG A 123 5.53 11.55 14.49
N ALA A 124 5.98 10.56 13.74
CA ALA A 124 6.53 9.34 14.29
C ALA A 124 8.02 9.20 13.93
N PRO A 125 8.84 8.60 14.79
CA PRO A 125 10.22 8.27 14.43
C PRO A 125 10.25 7.17 13.37
N PHE A 126 11.13 7.31 12.38
CA PHE A 126 11.32 6.30 11.33
C PHE A 126 12.75 6.27 10.81
N ASP A 127 13.16 5.10 10.29
CA ASP A 127 14.45 4.94 9.59
C ASP A 127 14.29 5.34 8.12
N VAL A 128 14.92 6.46 7.73
CA VAL A 128 14.83 6.99 6.38
C VAL A 128 15.47 6.06 5.34
N ARG A 129 16.56 5.34 5.70
CA ARG A 129 17.23 4.40 4.78
C ARG A 129 16.33 3.22 4.50
N ALA A 130 15.75 2.61 5.54
CA ALA A 130 14.79 1.52 5.41
C ALA A 130 13.55 1.91 4.59
N LEU A 131 13.04 3.13 4.77
CA LEU A 131 11.91 3.65 3.99
C LEU A 131 12.25 3.78 2.51
N VAL A 132 13.40 4.36 2.20
CA VAL A 132 13.85 4.60 0.82
C VAL A 132 14.18 3.28 0.12
N GLU A 133 14.91 2.37 0.78
CA GLU A 133 15.23 1.03 0.28
C GLU A 133 13.97 0.23 0.00
N GLY A 134 13.05 0.14 0.97
CA GLY A 134 11.79 -0.59 0.78
C GLY A 134 10.87 0.01 -0.30
N THR A 135 10.97 1.33 -0.55
CA THR A 135 10.24 1.97 -1.66
C THR A 135 10.86 1.63 -3.01
N ALA A 136 12.19 1.63 -3.10
CA ALA A 136 12.92 1.25 -4.30
C ALA A 136 12.70 -0.24 -4.65
N ASP A 137 12.68 -1.14 -3.66
CA ASP A 137 12.41 -2.58 -3.84
C ASP A 137 11.04 -2.81 -4.50
N VAL A 138 9.99 -2.10 -4.06
CA VAL A 138 8.63 -2.20 -4.63
C VAL A 138 8.63 -1.81 -6.12
N VAL A 139 9.34 -0.75 -6.48
CA VAL A 139 9.35 -0.23 -7.87
C VAL A 139 10.26 -1.07 -8.76
N ALA A 140 11.31 -1.65 -8.22
CA ALA A 140 12.29 -2.43 -8.96
C ALA A 140 11.68 -3.65 -9.67
N VAL A 141 10.68 -4.29 -9.08
CA VAL A 141 9.95 -5.42 -9.71
C VAL A 141 9.29 -4.98 -11.03
N GLY A 142 8.65 -3.81 -11.03
CA GLY A 142 8.02 -3.25 -12.22
C GLY A 142 9.04 -2.79 -13.27
N ALA A 143 10.14 -2.20 -12.82
CA ALA A 143 11.25 -1.75 -13.66
C ALA A 143 11.95 -2.95 -14.35
N SER A 144 12.26 -3.99 -13.59
CA SER A 144 12.94 -5.19 -14.10
C SER A 144 12.14 -5.90 -15.20
N ARG A 145 10.80 -5.97 -15.07
CA ARG A 145 9.92 -6.51 -16.13
C ARG A 145 10.01 -5.74 -17.45
N LYS A 146 10.41 -4.48 -17.41
CA LYS A 146 10.72 -3.65 -18.59
C LYS A 146 12.19 -3.72 -19.01
N GLY A 147 13.04 -4.43 -18.29
CA GLY A 147 14.49 -4.47 -18.51
C GLY A 147 15.19 -3.19 -18.10
N LEU A 148 14.63 -2.42 -17.15
CA LEU A 148 15.21 -1.20 -16.61
C LEU A 148 16.01 -1.52 -15.34
N TYR A 149 17.18 -0.89 -15.16
CA TYR A 149 17.88 -0.94 -13.89
C TYR A 149 17.34 0.12 -12.91
N VAL A 150 17.46 -0.15 -11.62
CA VAL A 150 17.12 0.80 -10.54
C VAL A 150 18.33 0.92 -9.62
N THR A 151 18.90 2.13 -9.52
CA THR A 151 19.97 2.42 -8.59
C THR A 151 19.46 3.24 -7.42
N LEU A 152 20.04 2.97 -6.25
CA LEU A 152 19.75 3.70 -5.02
C LEU A 152 21.08 4.18 -4.42
N ASP A 153 21.21 5.45 -4.08
CA ASP A 153 22.35 5.99 -3.35
C ASP A 153 21.87 6.91 -2.22
N VAL A 154 22.18 6.55 -0.99
CA VAL A 154 21.87 7.37 0.20
C VAL A 154 23.18 7.84 0.80
N ASP A 155 23.35 9.17 0.87
CA ASP A 155 24.56 9.76 1.44
C ASP A 155 24.72 9.33 2.91
N PRO A 156 25.93 8.94 3.34
CA PRO A 156 26.20 8.55 4.73
C PRO A 156 25.87 9.62 5.76
N THR A 157 25.95 10.89 5.37
CA THR A 157 25.66 12.04 6.25
C THR A 157 24.16 12.24 6.50
N VAL A 158 23.29 11.52 5.78
CA VAL A 158 21.85 11.53 6.03
C VAL A 158 21.57 10.89 7.37
N PRO A 159 20.98 11.61 8.34
CA PRO A 159 20.60 11.04 9.63
C PRO A 159 19.69 9.83 9.44
N ARG A 160 19.97 8.74 10.16
CA ARG A 160 19.24 7.50 10.02
C ARG A 160 17.82 7.60 10.60
N ALA A 161 17.72 8.17 11.80
CA ALA A 161 16.47 8.28 12.53
C ALA A 161 15.91 9.70 12.42
N LEU A 162 14.78 9.84 11.76
CA LEU A 162 14.05 11.10 11.57
C LEU A 162 12.65 11.00 12.19
N VAL A 163 12.06 12.15 12.53
CA VAL A 163 10.69 12.23 13.03
C VAL A 163 9.82 12.91 11.98
N GLY A 164 8.75 12.23 11.55
CA GLY A 164 7.85 12.77 10.51
C GLY A 164 6.89 11.72 9.98
N ASP A 165 6.20 12.07 8.90
CA ASP A 165 5.23 11.20 8.25
C ASP A 165 5.89 10.32 7.18
N ALA A 166 6.33 9.13 7.61
CA ALA A 166 6.96 8.15 6.74
C ALA A 166 6.02 7.69 5.60
N HIS A 167 4.70 7.64 5.85
CA HIS A 167 3.72 7.23 4.85
C HIS A 167 3.62 8.26 3.71
N ARG A 168 3.53 9.53 4.04
CA ARG A 168 3.46 10.62 3.06
C ARG A 168 4.76 10.78 2.28
N LEU A 169 5.90 10.62 2.94
CA LEU A 169 7.20 10.61 2.25
C LEU A 169 7.29 9.43 1.26
N ARG A 170 6.86 8.24 1.67
CA ARG A 170 6.76 7.05 0.79
C ARG A 170 5.81 7.31 -0.39
N GLN A 171 4.68 7.97 -0.17
CA GLN A 171 3.71 8.32 -1.23
C GLN A 171 4.34 9.23 -2.29
N VAL A 172 5.11 10.25 -1.88
CA VAL A 172 5.86 11.12 -2.82
C VAL A 172 6.88 10.29 -3.63
N LEU A 173 7.67 9.45 -2.95
CA LEU A 173 8.67 8.60 -3.61
C LEU A 173 8.04 7.62 -4.61
N LEU A 174 6.99 6.90 -4.21
CA LEU A 174 6.29 5.95 -5.10
C LEU A 174 5.70 6.64 -6.33
N ASN A 175 5.20 7.86 -6.18
CA ASN A 175 4.65 8.61 -7.30
C ASN A 175 5.74 9.02 -8.30
N LEU A 176 6.86 9.57 -7.81
CA LEU A 176 7.98 9.98 -8.67
C LEU A 176 8.65 8.78 -9.33
N LEU A 177 8.96 7.72 -8.56
CA LEU A 177 9.55 6.49 -9.09
C LEU A 177 8.62 5.75 -10.06
N GLY A 178 7.31 5.70 -9.75
CA GLY A 178 6.31 5.12 -10.63
C GLY A 178 6.22 5.85 -11.97
N ASN A 179 6.28 7.19 -11.97
CA ASN A 179 6.37 7.99 -13.18
C ASN A 179 7.66 7.71 -13.96
N ALA A 180 8.80 7.59 -13.27
CA ALA A 180 10.08 7.25 -13.90
C ALA A 180 10.02 5.89 -14.63
N VAL A 181 9.47 4.84 -13.99
CA VAL A 181 9.26 3.52 -14.63
C VAL A 181 8.28 3.60 -15.79
N LYS A 182 7.22 4.41 -15.65
CA LYS A 182 6.19 4.56 -16.66
C LYS A 182 6.73 5.16 -17.95
N PHE A 183 7.54 6.22 -17.86
CA PHE A 183 8.01 7.01 -19.00
C PHE A 183 9.39 6.62 -19.51
N THR A 184 10.03 5.59 -18.91
CA THR A 184 11.27 5.01 -19.40
C THR A 184 11.01 3.68 -20.11
N GLU A 185 11.51 3.55 -21.33
CA GLU A 185 11.44 2.30 -22.11
C GLU A 185 12.75 1.53 -22.08
N ARG A 186 13.89 2.22 -22.01
CA ARG A 186 15.23 1.63 -21.97
C ARG A 186 16.14 2.44 -21.06
N GLY A 187 17.11 1.79 -20.44
CA GLY A 187 18.03 2.41 -19.52
C GLY A 187 17.63 2.19 -18.08
N GLY A 188 17.47 3.24 -17.25
CA GLY A 188 17.16 3.02 -15.86
C GLY A 188 16.74 4.27 -15.07
N ILE A 189 16.60 4.03 -13.78
CA ILE A 189 16.12 4.98 -12.79
C ILE A 189 17.13 5.07 -11.66
N SER A 190 17.39 6.27 -11.19
CA SER A 190 18.27 6.51 -10.04
C SER A 190 17.54 7.29 -8.97
N LEU A 191 17.58 6.77 -7.74
CA LEU A 191 17.10 7.45 -6.54
C LEU A 191 18.29 7.83 -5.68
N GLU A 192 18.49 9.13 -5.46
CA GLU A 192 19.57 9.64 -4.62
C GLU A 192 18.98 10.46 -3.47
N VAL A 193 19.53 10.27 -2.25
CA VAL A 193 19.15 11.03 -1.05
C VAL A 193 20.40 11.64 -0.45
N ALA A 194 20.43 12.96 -0.35
CA ALA A 194 21.53 13.73 0.20
C ALA A 194 21.09 14.56 1.40
N PHE A 195 21.99 14.77 2.33
CA PHE A 195 21.83 15.72 3.43
C PHE A 195 22.36 17.09 2.98
N GLU A 196 21.50 18.12 3.01
CA GLU A 196 21.93 19.48 2.63
C GLU A 196 22.51 20.26 3.81
N ALA A 197 21.75 20.36 4.91
CA ALA A 197 22.13 21.14 6.09
C ALA A 197 21.17 20.90 7.26
N MET A 198 21.61 21.26 8.46
CA MET A 198 20.70 21.51 9.59
C MET A 198 20.20 22.95 9.52
N VAL A 199 18.88 23.15 9.48
CA VAL A 199 18.23 24.46 9.45
C VAL A 199 17.18 24.51 10.55
N ASP A 200 17.34 25.44 11.50
CA ASP A 200 16.42 25.60 12.65
C ASP A 200 16.18 24.32 13.46
N GLY A 201 17.21 23.47 13.58
CA GLY A 201 17.10 22.18 14.29
C GLY A 201 16.46 21.05 13.47
N LEU A 202 16.17 21.29 12.20
CA LEU A 202 15.63 20.30 11.26
C LEU A 202 16.70 19.86 10.26
N ALA A 203 16.79 18.57 10.00
CA ALA A 203 17.59 18.03 8.91
C ALA A 203 16.89 18.30 7.57
N ARG A 204 17.55 19.06 6.71
CA ARG A 204 17.08 19.25 5.34
C ARG A 204 17.68 18.19 4.45
N LEU A 205 16.81 17.35 3.89
CA LEU A 205 17.18 16.34 2.92
C LEU A 205 16.82 16.81 1.52
N HIS A 206 17.68 16.48 0.57
CA HIS A 206 17.44 16.62 -0.85
C HIS A 206 17.33 15.22 -1.47
N VAL A 207 16.20 14.98 -2.13
CA VAL A 207 15.93 13.72 -2.83
C VAL A 207 15.83 14.01 -4.31
N SER A 208 16.50 13.19 -5.12
CA SER A 208 16.42 13.25 -6.58
C SER A 208 16.03 11.89 -7.15
N VAL A 209 15.08 11.91 -8.08
CA VAL A 209 14.65 10.76 -8.89
C VAL A 209 14.95 11.07 -10.33
N GLN A 210 15.95 10.41 -10.89
CA GLN A 210 16.38 10.56 -12.28
C GLN A 210 15.91 9.39 -13.11
N ASP A 211 15.36 9.65 -14.28
CA ASP A 211 15.03 8.68 -15.32
C ASP A 211 15.81 8.97 -16.63
N THR A 212 15.99 7.94 -17.45
CA THR A 212 16.55 8.04 -18.80
C THR A 212 15.47 7.95 -19.87
N GLY A 213 14.27 8.42 -19.57
CA GLY A 213 13.08 8.28 -20.40
C GLY A 213 12.96 9.34 -21.51
N ILE A 214 11.74 9.54 -21.94
CA ILE A 214 11.42 10.45 -23.07
C ILE A 214 11.69 11.93 -22.78
N GLY A 215 11.87 12.33 -21.52
CA GLY A 215 11.97 13.72 -21.12
C GLY A 215 10.66 14.50 -21.28
N ILE A 216 10.69 15.79 -20.89
CA ILE A 216 9.54 16.68 -20.85
C ILE A 216 9.77 17.88 -21.77
N PRO A 217 8.90 18.13 -22.75
CA PRO A 217 8.99 19.33 -23.61
C PRO A 217 8.83 20.62 -22.82
N HIS A 218 9.65 21.63 -23.12
CA HIS A 218 9.66 22.93 -22.43
C HIS A 218 8.29 23.62 -22.41
N GLU A 219 7.50 23.46 -23.49
CA GLU A 219 6.16 24.05 -23.61
C GLU A 219 5.17 23.54 -22.56
N LYS A 220 5.41 22.34 -22.01
CA LYS A 220 4.52 21.66 -21.05
C LYS A 220 5.03 21.76 -19.60
N ALA A 221 6.22 22.27 -19.39
CA ALA A 221 6.88 22.42 -18.10
C ALA A 221 6.07 23.25 -17.09
N GLY A 222 5.44 24.32 -17.53
CA GLY A 222 4.74 25.28 -16.67
C GLY A 222 3.49 24.74 -15.95
N ASN A 223 2.88 23.66 -16.45
CA ASN A 223 1.62 23.12 -15.91
C ASN A 223 1.78 21.75 -15.23
N LEU A 224 2.99 21.26 -15.08
CA LEU A 224 3.26 19.88 -14.67
C LEU A 224 2.73 19.55 -13.25
N PHE A 225 2.76 20.52 -12.35
CA PHE A 225 2.28 20.40 -10.98
C PHE A 225 0.82 20.86 -10.79
N GLN A 226 0.10 21.21 -11.87
CA GLN A 226 -1.31 21.55 -11.79
C GLN A 226 -2.18 20.28 -11.75
N PRO A 227 -3.24 20.24 -10.94
CA PRO A 227 -4.17 19.10 -10.92
C PRO A 227 -4.74 18.82 -12.31
N PHE A 228 -4.88 17.53 -12.66
CA PHE A 228 -5.41 17.04 -13.95
C PHE A 228 -4.59 17.44 -15.18
N SER A 229 -3.36 17.93 -15.02
CA SER A 229 -2.46 18.23 -16.13
C SER A 229 -1.82 16.95 -16.67
N GLN A 230 -1.90 16.74 -17.99
CA GLN A 230 -1.27 15.63 -18.70
C GLN A 230 -0.46 16.15 -19.89
N VAL A 231 0.70 15.55 -20.12
CA VAL A 231 1.65 15.99 -21.15
C VAL A 231 1.13 15.74 -22.58
N ASP A 232 0.33 14.69 -22.82
CA ASP A 232 -0.28 14.40 -24.13
C ASP A 232 -1.63 13.69 -24.03
N ALA A 233 -2.67 14.27 -24.63
CA ALA A 233 -3.98 13.63 -24.83
C ALA A 233 -3.93 12.48 -25.87
N SER A 234 -2.92 12.44 -26.74
CA SER A 234 -2.71 11.38 -27.74
C SER A 234 -1.93 10.18 -27.16
N ALA A 235 -1.00 10.41 -26.23
CA ALA A 235 -0.29 9.40 -25.46
C ALA A 235 -1.16 8.81 -24.32
N ALA A 236 -2.26 9.47 -23.95
CA ALA A 236 -3.20 8.99 -22.93
C ALA A 236 -3.83 7.61 -23.23
N ARG A 237 -3.80 7.16 -24.48
CA ARG A 237 -4.23 5.81 -24.89
C ARG A 237 -3.19 4.71 -24.63
N VAL A 238 -1.95 5.08 -24.37
CA VAL A 238 -0.83 4.14 -24.15
C VAL A 238 -0.36 4.14 -22.69
N HIS A 239 -0.49 5.30 -21.99
CA HIS A 239 0.01 5.48 -20.63
C HIS A 239 -1.05 6.12 -19.73
N ASP A 240 -1.81 5.29 -19.04
CA ASP A 240 -2.88 5.67 -18.10
C ASP A 240 -2.33 6.49 -16.93
N GLY A 241 -2.87 7.69 -16.68
CA GLY A 241 -2.47 8.54 -15.55
C GLY A 241 -3.53 9.60 -15.25
N THR A 242 -3.74 9.92 -13.97
CA THR A 242 -4.81 10.82 -13.51
C THR A 242 -4.45 12.29 -13.57
N GLY A 243 -3.16 12.62 -13.68
CA GLY A 243 -2.65 13.99 -13.58
C GLY A 243 -2.75 14.59 -12.18
N LEU A 244 -3.04 13.77 -11.14
CA LEU A 244 -3.15 14.22 -9.76
C LEU A 244 -1.86 14.01 -8.96
N GLY A 245 -1.06 13.02 -9.33
CA GLY A 245 0.07 12.58 -8.53
C GLY A 245 1.12 13.67 -8.29
N LEU A 246 1.56 14.38 -9.31
CA LEU A 246 2.58 15.44 -9.16
C LEU A 246 2.05 16.65 -8.38
N SER A 247 0.78 17.01 -8.56
CA SER A 247 0.15 18.09 -7.78
C SER A 247 0.02 17.73 -6.31
N LEU A 248 -0.26 16.46 -6.00
CA LEU A 248 -0.27 15.95 -4.63
C LEU A 248 1.16 15.95 -4.03
N CYS A 249 2.18 15.54 -4.81
CA CYS A 249 3.58 15.61 -4.38
C CYS A 249 3.99 17.04 -4.00
N ASP A 250 3.69 18.05 -4.82
CA ASP A 250 4.01 19.45 -4.51
C ASP A 250 3.39 19.89 -3.18
N ARG A 251 2.13 19.54 -2.96
CA ARG A 251 1.44 19.90 -1.71
C ARG A 251 2.00 19.18 -0.48
N LEU A 252 2.24 17.87 -0.57
CA LEU A 252 2.82 17.09 0.52
C LEU A 252 4.23 17.58 0.87
N VAL A 253 5.07 17.83 -0.12
CA VAL A 253 6.42 18.36 0.06
C VAL A 253 6.40 19.72 0.74
N ARG A 254 5.49 20.62 0.35
CA ARG A 254 5.30 21.93 1.03
C ARG A 254 4.87 21.78 2.48
N LEU A 255 3.97 20.84 2.79
CA LEU A 255 3.57 20.55 4.17
C LEU A 255 4.75 20.02 5.00
N MET A 256 5.69 19.28 4.38
CA MET A 256 6.94 18.81 5.00
C MET A 256 8.05 19.88 5.02
N GLY A 257 7.71 21.16 4.78
CA GLY A 257 8.67 22.28 4.87
C GLY A 257 9.65 22.37 3.70
N GLY A 258 9.37 21.71 2.58
CA GLY A 258 10.25 21.64 1.42
C GLY A 258 9.71 22.28 0.15
N ARG A 259 10.34 21.96 -0.95
CA ARG A 259 9.95 22.34 -2.32
C ARG A 259 10.23 21.20 -3.30
N ILE A 260 9.48 21.14 -4.41
CA ILE A 260 9.68 20.20 -5.50
C ILE A 260 9.95 20.96 -6.80
N TRP A 261 10.85 20.44 -7.63
CA TRP A 261 11.16 20.98 -8.97
C TRP A 261 11.67 19.85 -9.86
N PHE A 262 11.92 20.13 -11.12
CA PHE A 262 12.48 19.16 -12.05
C PHE A 262 13.41 19.83 -13.06
N GLU A 263 14.29 19.01 -13.64
CA GLU A 263 15.16 19.29 -14.77
C GLU A 263 14.92 18.22 -15.83
N SER A 264 14.72 18.59 -17.08
CA SER A 264 14.40 17.63 -18.12
C SER A 264 14.78 18.13 -19.49
N GLU A 265 15.29 17.21 -20.31
CA GLU A 265 15.60 17.42 -21.72
C GLU A 265 14.87 16.36 -22.56
N PRO A 266 14.13 16.73 -23.61
CA PRO A 266 13.47 15.78 -24.49
C PRO A 266 14.45 14.76 -25.08
N GLY A 267 14.17 13.46 -24.88
CA GLY A 267 14.99 12.36 -25.36
C GLY A 267 16.17 11.97 -24.47
N LEU A 268 16.48 12.75 -23.42
CA LEU A 268 17.57 12.46 -22.47
C LEU A 268 17.07 12.03 -21.08
N GLY A 269 15.78 12.25 -20.80
CA GLY A 269 15.16 11.89 -19.53
C GLY A 269 14.83 13.09 -18.66
N SER A 270 14.44 12.81 -17.41
CA SER A 270 14.05 13.84 -16.44
C SER A 270 14.68 13.54 -15.07
N THR A 271 14.91 14.59 -14.30
CA THR A 271 15.28 14.49 -12.89
C THR A 271 14.31 15.31 -12.08
N PHE A 272 13.53 14.64 -11.25
CA PHE A 272 12.66 15.27 -10.26
C PHE A 272 13.40 15.41 -8.95
N HIS A 273 13.37 16.61 -8.39
CA HIS A 273 14.03 16.95 -7.14
C HIS A 273 12.98 17.41 -6.13
N PHE A 274 13.15 17.01 -4.88
CA PHE A 274 12.43 17.64 -3.78
C PHE A 274 13.28 17.74 -2.52
N THR A 275 12.94 18.70 -1.66
CA THR A 275 13.53 18.79 -0.34
C THR A 275 12.46 18.55 0.73
N VAL A 276 12.88 18.07 1.90
CA VAL A 276 12.04 17.98 3.10
C VAL A 276 12.86 18.42 4.31
N ALA A 277 12.20 18.99 5.32
CA ALA A 277 12.83 19.43 6.56
C ALA A 277 12.22 18.67 7.74
N LEU A 278 12.98 17.77 8.36
CA LEU A 278 12.50 16.83 9.37
C LEU A 278 13.36 16.90 10.64
N PRO A 279 12.76 16.82 11.85
CA PRO A 279 13.52 16.67 13.09
C PRO A 279 14.33 15.37 13.10
N VAL A 280 15.53 15.42 13.72
CA VAL A 280 16.36 14.22 13.96
C VAL A 280 15.97 13.61 15.30
N ASP A 281 15.79 12.30 15.34
CA ASP A 281 15.65 11.56 16.61
C ASP A 281 17.05 11.29 17.19
N ALA A 282 17.53 12.22 18.01
CA ALA A 282 18.86 12.14 18.60
C ALA A 282 19.04 10.92 19.53
N ALA A 283 17.98 10.36 20.07
CA ALA A 283 18.05 9.18 20.96
C ALA A 283 18.33 7.91 20.17
N ALA A 284 17.73 7.78 18.97
CA ALA A 284 17.95 6.64 18.09
C ALA A 284 19.25 6.77 17.26
N GLU A 285 19.67 7.99 16.92
CA GLU A 285 20.92 8.24 16.17
C GLU A 285 22.16 7.79 16.95
N SER A 286 22.21 8.02 18.25
CA SER A 286 23.34 7.66 19.12
C SER A 286 23.59 6.15 19.24
N ALA A 287 22.61 5.32 18.88
CA ALA A 287 22.72 3.84 18.94
C ALA A 287 23.39 3.24 17.69
N GLY A 288 23.62 4.02 16.63
CA GLY A 288 24.09 3.57 15.32
C GLY A 288 25.55 3.87 14.98
N GLU A 289 26.29 4.58 15.82
CA GLU A 289 27.70 4.93 15.58
C GLU A 289 28.68 3.76 15.81
N GLY A 290 28.66 2.81 14.90
CA GLY A 290 29.64 1.73 14.81
C GLY A 290 30.20 1.60 13.39
N GLY A 291 30.78 2.68 12.86
CA GLY A 291 31.47 2.64 11.55
C GLY A 291 32.65 1.70 11.55
N HIS A 292 32.40 0.40 11.38
CA HIS A 292 33.42 -0.59 11.19
C HIS A 292 34.04 -0.38 9.79
N LYS A 293 35.33 -0.09 9.74
CA LYS A 293 36.12 -0.14 8.52
C LYS A 293 36.37 -1.60 8.11
N LEU A 294 35.28 -2.27 7.72
CA LEU A 294 35.29 -3.69 7.36
C LEU A 294 36.28 -4.01 6.26
N GLY A 295 36.52 -3.05 5.36
CA GLY A 295 37.30 -3.23 4.14
C GLY A 295 38.80 -2.93 4.27
N GLU A 296 39.32 -2.51 5.44
CA GLU A 296 40.71 -2.10 5.56
C GLU A 296 41.70 -3.23 5.20
N GLY A 297 42.53 -3.00 4.18
CA GLY A 297 43.46 -3.97 3.64
C GLY A 297 42.88 -5.06 2.74
N ARG A 298 41.58 -5.02 2.45
CA ARG A 298 40.86 -6.04 1.66
C ARG A 298 40.52 -5.55 0.25
N ARG A 299 40.55 -6.48 -0.70
CA ARG A 299 40.31 -6.23 -2.12
C ARG A 299 38.99 -6.84 -2.58
N VAL A 300 38.18 -6.04 -3.29
CA VAL A 300 36.91 -6.49 -3.88
C VAL A 300 36.96 -6.26 -5.39
N LEU A 301 36.42 -7.23 -6.15
CA LEU A 301 36.16 -7.08 -7.58
C LEU A 301 34.66 -6.92 -7.79
N ILE A 302 34.26 -5.89 -8.56
CA ILE A 302 32.92 -5.71 -9.07
C ILE A 302 32.91 -6.13 -10.53
N VAL A 303 32.02 -7.05 -10.92
CA VAL A 303 31.76 -7.44 -12.31
C VAL A 303 30.31 -7.06 -12.63
N GLU A 304 30.16 -5.95 -13.38
CA GLU A 304 28.88 -5.29 -13.62
C GLU A 304 28.97 -4.52 -14.94
N ASP A 305 28.05 -4.73 -15.88
CA ASP A 305 28.09 -4.06 -17.20
C ASP A 305 27.45 -2.66 -17.16
N VAL A 306 26.47 -2.43 -16.27
CA VAL A 306 25.81 -1.13 -16.13
C VAL A 306 26.72 -0.15 -15.38
N VAL A 307 27.23 0.84 -16.09
CA VAL A 307 28.19 1.85 -15.56
C VAL A 307 27.69 2.49 -14.27
N ARG A 308 26.41 2.86 -14.21
CA ARG A 308 25.83 3.57 -13.05
C ARG A 308 25.75 2.67 -11.81
N GLU A 309 25.32 1.42 -11.96
CA GLU A 309 25.30 0.44 -10.86
C GLU A 309 26.70 0.17 -10.34
N ARG A 310 27.66 -0.04 -11.25
CA ARG A 310 29.08 -0.23 -10.92
C ARG A 310 29.66 0.94 -10.14
N MET A 311 29.38 2.19 -10.55
CA MET A 311 29.82 3.40 -9.84
C MET A 311 29.24 3.51 -8.43
N VAL A 312 27.95 3.20 -8.24
CA VAL A 312 27.29 3.25 -6.92
C VAL A 312 27.90 2.19 -5.99
N LEU A 313 28.06 0.95 -6.47
CA LEU A 313 28.70 -0.12 -5.71
C LEU A 313 30.14 0.23 -5.33
N ARG A 314 30.95 0.76 -6.28
CA ARG A 314 32.31 1.20 -6.01
C ARG A 314 32.34 2.23 -4.89
N ARG A 315 31.58 3.32 -4.99
CA ARG A 315 31.55 4.38 -3.96
C ARG A 315 31.22 3.82 -2.59
N ARG A 316 30.26 2.91 -2.48
CA ARG A 316 29.88 2.28 -1.22
C ARG A 316 30.99 1.42 -0.63
N LEU A 317 31.62 0.58 -1.43
CA LEU A 317 32.70 -0.28 -1.00
C LEU A 317 33.97 0.52 -0.60
N GLU A 318 34.32 1.58 -1.36
CA GLU A 318 35.40 2.48 -1.01
C GLU A 318 35.15 3.21 0.32
N ARG A 319 33.91 3.62 0.59
CA ARG A 319 33.49 4.19 1.89
C ARG A 319 33.63 3.19 3.05
N MET A 320 33.37 1.91 2.80
CA MET A 320 33.59 0.84 3.78
C MET A 320 35.07 0.47 3.95
N GLY A 321 35.98 1.11 3.19
CA GLY A 321 37.45 0.95 3.29
C GLY A 321 38.05 -0.12 2.37
N PHE A 322 37.27 -0.69 1.44
CA PHE A 322 37.77 -1.67 0.48
C PHE A 322 38.58 -1.04 -0.64
N SER A 323 39.62 -1.79 -1.11
CA SER A 323 40.26 -1.52 -2.40
C SER A 323 39.46 -2.19 -3.52
N VAL A 324 38.86 -1.39 -4.39
CA VAL A 324 37.92 -1.87 -5.42
C VAL A 324 38.57 -1.92 -6.78
N ARG A 325 38.42 -3.05 -7.50
CA ARG A 325 38.67 -3.18 -8.94
C ARG A 325 37.34 -3.38 -9.65
N GLU A 326 37.21 -2.79 -10.83
CA GLU A 326 36.03 -2.86 -11.66
C GLU A 326 36.30 -3.70 -12.91
N ALA A 327 35.28 -4.46 -13.33
CA ALA A 327 35.22 -5.17 -14.61
C ALA A 327 33.87 -4.87 -15.26
N GLU A 328 33.86 -4.45 -16.51
CA GLU A 328 32.67 -4.02 -17.27
C GLU A 328 31.91 -5.19 -17.93
N GLY A 329 32.22 -6.42 -17.58
CA GLY A 329 31.56 -7.62 -18.09
C GLY A 329 32.29 -8.89 -17.73
N GLY A 330 31.65 -10.04 -18.01
CA GLY A 330 32.11 -11.34 -17.57
C GLY A 330 33.52 -11.73 -18.04
N GLY A 331 33.84 -11.46 -19.30
CA GLY A 331 35.21 -11.77 -19.82
C GLY A 331 36.34 -11.01 -19.13
N VAL A 332 36.12 -9.71 -18.87
CA VAL A 332 37.08 -8.87 -18.13
C VAL A 332 37.16 -9.32 -16.67
N GLY A 333 36.04 -9.70 -16.08
CA GLY A 333 35.97 -10.26 -14.73
C GLY A 333 36.79 -11.55 -14.58
N ILE A 334 36.59 -12.52 -15.48
CA ILE A 334 37.36 -13.77 -15.49
C ILE A 334 38.87 -13.49 -15.59
N ALA A 335 39.28 -12.64 -16.54
CA ALA A 335 40.69 -12.28 -16.73
C ALA A 335 41.28 -11.68 -15.44
N ALA A 336 40.56 -10.75 -14.79
CA ALA A 336 41.02 -10.12 -13.55
C ALA A 336 41.16 -11.11 -12.39
N ILE A 337 40.24 -12.10 -12.27
CA ILE A 337 40.28 -13.12 -11.23
C ILE A 337 41.47 -14.06 -11.43
N VAL A 338 41.69 -14.53 -12.67
CA VAL A 338 42.80 -15.42 -13.03
C VAL A 338 44.14 -14.72 -12.85
N GLU A 339 44.24 -13.45 -13.24
CA GLU A 339 45.46 -12.63 -13.03
C GLU A 339 45.78 -12.51 -11.54
N ALA A 340 44.80 -12.14 -10.70
CA ALA A 340 44.98 -11.99 -9.26
C ALA A 340 45.40 -13.32 -8.58
N ALA A 341 44.87 -14.46 -9.07
CA ALA A 341 45.24 -15.77 -8.57
C ALA A 341 46.70 -16.14 -8.95
N ARG A 342 47.14 -15.81 -10.16
CA ARG A 342 48.52 -16.01 -10.61
C ARG A 342 49.52 -15.16 -9.80
N GLU A 343 49.12 -13.94 -9.43
CA GLU A 343 49.93 -13.05 -8.62
C GLU A 343 49.93 -13.42 -7.12
N GLN A 344 49.23 -14.49 -6.74
CA GLN A 344 49.02 -14.90 -5.35
C GLN A 344 48.38 -13.80 -4.46
N ARG A 345 47.59 -12.95 -5.06
CA ARG A 345 46.86 -11.85 -4.41
C ARG A 345 45.36 -11.91 -4.79
N PRO A 346 44.67 -12.99 -4.41
CA PRO A 346 43.24 -13.14 -4.76
C PRO A 346 42.38 -12.02 -4.13
N TYR A 347 41.20 -11.82 -4.68
CA TYR A 347 40.21 -10.94 -4.08
C TYR A 347 39.58 -11.58 -2.83
N ASP A 348 39.23 -10.75 -1.84
CA ASP A 348 38.58 -11.18 -0.61
C ASP A 348 37.07 -11.38 -0.81
N ALA A 349 36.48 -10.60 -1.72
CA ALA A 349 35.08 -10.80 -2.17
C ALA A 349 34.92 -10.45 -3.66
N LEU A 350 33.96 -11.11 -4.31
CA LEU A 350 33.57 -10.88 -5.71
C LEU A 350 32.08 -10.48 -5.70
N LEU A 351 31.74 -9.34 -6.26
CA LEU A 351 30.36 -8.95 -6.55
C LEU A 351 30.14 -9.14 -8.05
N ILE A 352 29.25 -10.07 -8.43
CA ILE A 352 29.06 -10.45 -9.83
C ILE A 352 27.60 -10.28 -10.19
N ASP A 353 27.28 -9.44 -11.17
CA ASP A 353 25.92 -9.36 -11.72
C ASP A 353 25.56 -10.66 -12.46
N ALA A 354 24.37 -11.18 -12.16
CA ALA A 354 23.86 -12.39 -12.78
C ALA A 354 23.60 -12.21 -14.28
N ARG A 355 23.21 -11.01 -14.72
CA ARG A 355 22.80 -10.73 -16.11
C ARG A 355 23.73 -9.76 -16.78
N MET A 356 24.68 -10.27 -17.52
CA MET A 356 25.58 -9.48 -18.36
C MET A 356 25.58 -9.97 -19.80
N PRO A 357 25.87 -9.11 -20.78
CA PRO A 357 26.04 -9.50 -22.17
C PRO A 357 27.20 -10.48 -22.35
N THR A 358 27.08 -11.38 -23.33
CA THR A 358 28.14 -12.31 -23.77
C THR A 358 28.42 -13.45 -22.79
N ILE A 359 28.87 -13.15 -21.58
CA ILE A 359 29.09 -14.10 -20.49
C ILE A 359 28.32 -13.60 -19.29
N ASP A 360 27.29 -14.34 -18.89
CA ASP A 360 26.47 -14.04 -17.71
C ASP A 360 27.27 -14.31 -16.40
N GLY A 361 26.76 -13.80 -15.28
CA GLY A 361 27.47 -13.95 -14.01
C GLY A 361 27.64 -15.40 -13.57
N LEU A 362 26.65 -16.25 -13.85
CA LEU A 362 26.76 -17.68 -13.56
C LEU A 362 27.82 -18.35 -14.43
N GLY A 363 27.95 -17.93 -15.69
CA GLY A 363 29.04 -18.38 -16.59
C GLY A 363 30.41 -17.89 -16.11
N VAL A 364 30.52 -16.69 -15.54
CA VAL A 364 31.77 -16.24 -14.88
C VAL A 364 32.13 -17.18 -13.74
N ILE A 365 31.15 -17.51 -12.87
CA ILE A 365 31.37 -18.38 -11.71
C ILE A 365 31.76 -19.80 -12.15
N GLU A 366 31.12 -20.34 -13.18
CA GLU A 366 31.50 -21.62 -13.77
C GLU A 366 32.95 -21.61 -14.28
N ALA A 367 33.34 -20.55 -14.97
CA ALA A 367 34.72 -20.42 -15.52
C ALA A 367 35.80 -20.30 -14.43
N ILE A 368 35.45 -19.80 -13.23
CA ILE A 368 36.40 -19.63 -12.13
C ILE A 368 36.37 -20.74 -11.09
N GLN A 369 35.54 -21.80 -11.27
CA GLN A 369 35.46 -22.93 -10.33
C GLN A 369 36.83 -23.61 -10.05
N GLU A 370 37.74 -23.61 -11.03
CA GLU A 370 39.06 -24.17 -10.88
C GLU A 370 39.99 -23.27 -10.01
N VAL A 371 39.56 -22.02 -9.71
CA VAL A 371 40.33 -21.11 -8.83
C VAL A 371 39.91 -21.36 -7.38
N PRO A 372 40.82 -21.91 -6.52
CA PRO A 372 40.46 -22.35 -5.18
C PRO A 372 39.85 -21.23 -4.32
N GLY A 373 38.68 -21.51 -3.72
CA GLY A 373 38.01 -20.63 -2.76
C GLY A 373 37.24 -19.45 -3.34
N MET A 374 37.19 -19.28 -4.66
CA MET A 374 36.53 -18.12 -5.28
C MET A 374 35.00 -18.23 -5.20
N ALA A 375 34.41 -19.40 -5.34
CA ALA A 375 32.96 -19.60 -5.20
C ALA A 375 32.44 -19.17 -3.82
N ALA A 376 33.18 -19.48 -2.75
CA ALA A 376 32.83 -19.07 -1.38
C ALA A 376 32.97 -17.57 -1.10
N ARG A 377 33.67 -16.85 -1.96
CA ARG A 377 33.89 -15.38 -1.88
C ARG A 377 33.00 -14.60 -2.83
N THR A 378 32.10 -15.29 -3.53
CA THR A 378 31.21 -14.67 -4.52
C THR A 378 29.88 -14.31 -3.91
N ILE A 379 29.47 -13.05 -4.13
CA ILE A 379 28.16 -12.50 -3.89
C ILE A 379 27.50 -12.29 -5.27
N LEU A 380 26.46 -13.04 -5.56
CA LEU A 380 25.72 -12.94 -6.82
C LEU A 380 24.66 -11.85 -6.71
N LEU A 381 24.64 -10.91 -7.67
CA LEU A 381 23.67 -9.83 -7.74
C LEU A 381 22.55 -10.23 -8.70
N LEU A 382 21.33 -10.37 -8.19
CA LEU A 382 20.16 -10.83 -8.92
C LEU A 382 19.23 -9.68 -9.26
N SER A 383 18.65 -9.69 -10.45
CA SER A 383 17.53 -8.81 -10.79
C SER A 383 16.23 -9.29 -10.09
N PRO A 384 15.27 -8.40 -9.76
CA PRO A 384 14.04 -8.77 -9.04
C PRO A 384 13.16 -9.80 -9.77
N ASP A 385 13.29 -9.93 -11.08
CA ASP A 385 12.54 -10.87 -11.95
C ASP A 385 13.38 -12.10 -12.34
N HIS A 386 14.32 -12.50 -11.48
CA HIS A 386 15.12 -13.70 -11.71
C HIS A 386 14.22 -14.93 -11.94
N HIS A 387 14.67 -15.84 -12.80
CA HIS A 387 13.92 -17.04 -13.15
C HIS A 387 14.33 -18.19 -12.20
N ASP A 388 13.41 -19.10 -11.89
CA ASP A 388 13.68 -20.31 -11.09
C ASP A 388 14.89 -21.10 -11.60
N HIS A 389 15.15 -21.04 -12.90
CA HIS A 389 16.32 -21.65 -13.54
C HIS A 389 17.65 -21.04 -13.07
N ASP A 390 17.72 -19.71 -12.87
CA ASP A 390 18.93 -19.02 -12.43
C ASP A 390 19.25 -19.36 -10.96
N LEU A 391 18.20 -19.46 -10.14
CA LEU A 391 18.33 -19.91 -8.75
C LEU A 391 18.82 -21.34 -8.65
N ALA A 392 18.22 -22.28 -9.40
CA ALA A 392 18.64 -23.67 -9.43
C ALA A 392 20.08 -23.84 -9.97
N ARG A 393 20.54 -22.96 -10.87
CA ARG A 393 21.93 -22.94 -11.33
C ARG A 393 22.87 -22.39 -10.27
N ALA A 394 22.47 -21.33 -9.56
CA ALA A 394 23.23 -20.75 -8.46
C ALA A 394 23.40 -21.74 -7.29
N GLU A 395 22.36 -22.50 -6.94
CA GLU A 395 22.42 -23.56 -5.93
C GLU A 395 23.40 -24.68 -6.32
N ARG A 396 23.38 -25.13 -7.57
CA ARG A 396 24.34 -26.14 -8.06
C ARG A 396 25.79 -25.65 -7.98
N LEU A 397 26.01 -24.35 -8.18
CA LEU A 397 27.32 -23.73 -8.06
C LEU A 397 27.74 -23.44 -6.62
N GLN A 398 26.90 -23.78 -5.65
CA GLN A 398 27.13 -23.59 -4.22
C GLN A 398 27.48 -22.14 -3.83
N ILE A 399 26.83 -21.16 -4.49
CA ILE A 399 27.03 -19.75 -4.21
C ILE A 399 26.41 -19.45 -2.84
N ALA A 400 27.26 -18.95 -1.92
CA ALA A 400 26.87 -18.76 -0.53
C ALA A 400 25.95 -17.54 -0.32
N HIS A 401 26.15 -16.48 -1.12
CA HIS A 401 25.47 -15.20 -0.92
C HIS A 401 24.84 -14.69 -2.20
N GLN A 402 23.58 -14.27 -2.10
CA GLN A 402 22.81 -13.70 -3.20
C GLN A 402 22.14 -12.41 -2.72
N LEU A 403 22.19 -11.35 -3.53
CA LEU A 403 21.55 -10.06 -3.24
C LEU A 403 20.67 -9.66 -4.40
N THR A 404 19.42 -9.29 -4.11
CA THR A 404 18.50 -8.75 -5.12
C THR A 404 18.68 -7.24 -5.27
N LYS A 405 18.79 -6.77 -6.51
CA LYS A 405 18.84 -5.34 -6.86
C LYS A 405 17.46 -4.67 -6.67
N PRO A 406 17.38 -3.41 -6.23
CA PRO A 406 18.50 -2.53 -5.85
C PRO A 406 19.12 -2.94 -4.51
N ILE A 407 20.44 -2.83 -4.42
CA ILE A 407 21.17 -3.34 -3.27
C ILE A 407 21.21 -2.27 -2.17
N GLY A 408 20.52 -2.51 -1.06
CA GLY A 408 20.60 -1.68 0.14
C GLY A 408 21.93 -1.79 0.85
N GLU A 409 22.36 -0.72 1.53
CA GLU A 409 23.67 -0.68 2.20
C GLU A 409 23.77 -1.72 3.32
N ALA A 410 22.70 -1.90 4.10
CA ALA A 410 22.67 -2.87 5.19
C ALA A 410 22.76 -4.33 4.68
N LYS A 411 22.08 -4.64 3.57
CA LYS A 411 22.12 -5.96 2.93
C LYS A 411 23.53 -6.25 2.38
N LEU A 412 24.15 -5.27 1.72
CA LEU A 412 25.52 -5.39 1.19
C LEU A 412 26.54 -5.60 2.30
N LEU A 413 26.46 -4.81 3.39
CA LEU A 413 27.37 -4.91 4.52
C LEU A 413 27.29 -6.31 5.16
N ARG A 414 26.09 -6.80 5.42
CA ARG A 414 25.86 -8.14 5.99
C ARG A 414 26.44 -9.25 5.09
N ALA A 415 26.16 -9.21 3.79
CA ALA A 415 26.68 -10.20 2.86
C ALA A 415 28.22 -10.20 2.79
N LEU A 416 28.83 -9.02 2.85
CA LEU A 416 30.30 -8.88 2.90
C LEU A 416 30.87 -9.42 4.22
N GLU A 417 30.28 -9.09 5.36
CA GLU A 417 30.70 -9.63 6.66
C GLU A 417 30.63 -11.16 6.69
N GLU A 418 29.55 -11.75 6.24
CA GLU A 418 29.36 -13.19 6.18
C GLU A 418 30.35 -13.86 5.22
N THR A 419 30.56 -13.26 4.03
CA THR A 419 31.54 -13.74 3.04
C THR A 419 32.96 -13.72 3.61
N LEU A 420 33.34 -12.63 4.28
CA LEU A 420 34.70 -12.45 4.83
C LEU A 420 34.95 -13.29 6.09
N LEU A 421 33.91 -13.60 6.86
CA LEU A 421 33.97 -14.45 8.05
C LEU A 421 33.77 -15.94 7.72
N GLY A 422 33.53 -16.30 6.46
CA GLY A 422 33.28 -17.68 6.02
C GLY A 422 32.00 -18.28 6.60
N ARG A 423 31.01 -17.45 6.99
CA ARG A 423 29.71 -17.90 7.47
C ARG A 423 28.76 -18.06 6.27
N ARG A 424 28.11 -19.23 6.16
CA ARG A 424 27.04 -19.43 5.17
C ARG A 424 25.73 -18.93 5.77
N SER A 425 25.16 -17.88 5.22
CA SER A 425 23.76 -17.53 5.49
C SER A 425 22.89 -18.32 4.52
N HIS A 426 21.91 -19.01 5.06
CA HIS A 426 20.79 -19.47 4.25
C HIS A 426 19.96 -18.22 3.94
N GLY A 427 19.91 -17.83 2.67
CA GLY A 427 19.28 -16.60 2.20
C GLY A 427 17.87 -16.43 2.79
N GLU A 428 17.57 -15.19 3.19
CA GLU A 428 16.19 -14.81 3.50
C GLU A 428 15.34 -15.03 2.24
N PRO A 429 14.19 -15.70 2.35
CA PRO A 429 13.35 -15.97 1.19
C PRO A 429 12.80 -14.65 0.63
N SER A 430 13.05 -14.45 -0.66
CA SER A 430 12.45 -13.40 -1.48
C SER A 430 10.92 -13.46 -1.38
N HIS A 431 10.29 -12.31 -1.18
CA HIS A 431 8.85 -12.12 -1.21
C HIS A 431 8.25 -12.57 -2.54
N ALA A 432 7.48 -13.64 -2.56
CA ALA A 432 6.28 -13.83 -3.37
C ALA A 432 5.94 -15.30 -3.69
N VAL A 433 5.81 -16.15 -2.75
CA VAL A 433 4.86 -17.28 -2.71
C VAL A 433 4.92 -17.75 -1.27
N ILE A 434 3.80 -17.74 -0.56
CA ILE A 434 3.79 -18.30 0.80
C ILE A 434 4.11 -19.78 0.63
N ASP A 435 5.33 -20.14 1.03
CA ASP A 435 5.80 -21.54 1.02
C ASP A 435 4.76 -22.40 1.76
N PRO A 436 4.25 -23.48 1.15
CA PRO A 436 3.37 -24.42 1.84
C PRO A 436 3.92 -24.90 3.19
N ALA A 437 5.24 -25.02 3.34
CA ALA A 437 5.88 -25.36 4.62
C ALA A 437 5.74 -24.21 5.65
N ARG A 438 5.83 -22.95 5.21
CA ARG A 438 5.62 -21.75 6.04
C ARG A 438 4.16 -21.66 6.51
N ALA A 439 3.20 -21.91 5.61
CA ALA A 439 1.78 -21.96 5.96
C ALA A 439 1.50 -23.11 6.98
N ALA A 440 2.06 -24.28 6.77
CA ALA A 440 1.89 -25.44 7.66
C ALA A 440 2.56 -25.27 9.05
N SER A 441 3.45 -24.28 9.23
CA SER A 441 4.07 -23.98 10.52
C SER A 441 3.15 -23.22 11.47
N LEU A 442 2.16 -22.47 10.95
CA LEU A 442 1.18 -21.74 11.74
C LEU A 442 0.13 -22.69 12.31
N SER A 443 0.09 -22.82 13.63
CA SER A 443 -0.86 -23.69 14.34
C SER A 443 -1.38 -23.00 15.59
N GLY A 444 -2.62 -23.31 15.98
CA GLY A 444 -3.27 -22.73 17.16
C GLY A 444 -4.75 -22.46 16.92
N THR A 445 -5.39 -21.77 17.86
CA THR A 445 -6.81 -21.40 17.78
C THR A 445 -6.95 -19.88 17.67
N LEU A 446 -7.56 -19.42 16.59
CA LEU A 446 -7.78 -18.02 16.24
C LEU A 446 -9.27 -17.67 16.42
N LEU A 447 -9.56 -16.57 17.11
CA LEU A 447 -10.89 -15.96 17.12
C LEU A 447 -10.91 -14.81 16.12
N LEU A 448 -11.77 -14.88 15.11
CA LEU A 448 -11.97 -13.86 14.09
C LEU A 448 -13.30 -13.14 14.32
N ALA A 449 -13.24 -11.88 14.72
CA ALA A 449 -14.41 -11.03 14.94
C ALA A 449 -14.50 -9.97 13.84
N ASP A 450 -15.53 -10.04 13.01
CA ASP A 450 -15.84 -9.10 11.92
C ASP A 450 -17.35 -9.24 11.65
N ASP A 451 -18.06 -8.16 11.44
CA ASP A 451 -19.52 -8.20 11.21
C ASP A 451 -19.88 -8.66 9.78
N SER A 452 -18.97 -8.48 8.84
CA SER A 452 -19.12 -8.91 7.46
C SER A 452 -18.83 -10.40 7.31
N GLU A 453 -19.80 -11.18 6.86
CA GLU A 453 -19.62 -12.60 6.53
C GLU A 453 -18.59 -12.77 5.41
N ASP A 454 -18.56 -11.84 4.45
CA ASP A 454 -17.63 -11.86 3.32
C ASP A 454 -16.19 -11.65 3.78
N ASN A 455 -15.95 -10.71 4.72
CA ASN A 455 -14.61 -10.49 5.28
C ASN A 455 -14.12 -11.72 6.06
N ARG A 456 -14.99 -12.30 6.90
CA ARG A 456 -14.66 -13.54 7.63
C ARG A 456 -14.30 -14.66 6.68
N PHE A 457 -15.06 -14.79 5.60
CA PHE A 457 -14.80 -15.80 4.58
C PHE A 457 -13.44 -15.59 3.90
N VAL A 458 -13.12 -14.37 3.46
CA VAL A 458 -11.84 -14.06 2.81
C VAL A 458 -10.65 -14.39 3.73
N VAL A 459 -10.74 -14.01 5.02
CA VAL A 459 -9.68 -14.33 6.00
C VAL A 459 -9.55 -15.83 6.20
N GLN A 460 -10.66 -16.57 6.31
CA GLN A 460 -10.63 -18.03 6.41
C GLN A 460 -10.01 -18.68 5.18
N GLU A 461 -10.32 -18.19 3.98
CA GLU A 461 -9.70 -18.67 2.73
C GLU A 461 -8.19 -18.39 2.68
N PHE A 462 -7.75 -17.22 3.13
CA PHE A 462 -6.32 -16.92 3.21
C PHE A 462 -5.58 -17.85 4.16
N LEU A 463 -6.25 -18.35 5.20
CA LEU A 463 -5.69 -19.25 6.20
C LEU A 463 -5.81 -20.74 5.83
N LYS A 464 -6.45 -21.08 4.70
CA LYS A 464 -6.43 -22.45 4.18
C LYS A 464 -4.98 -22.89 3.91
N GLY A 465 -4.65 -24.10 4.36
CA GLY A 465 -3.28 -24.64 4.30
C GLY A 465 -2.44 -24.38 5.56
N THR A 466 -2.93 -23.57 6.52
CA THR A 466 -2.38 -23.49 7.88
C THR A 466 -2.99 -24.56 8.77
N ARG A 467 -2.38 -24.78 9.95
CA ARG A 467 -2.95 -25.64 11.02
C ARG A 467 -3.71 -24.81 12.06
N LEU A 468 -4.17 -23.62 11.70
CA LEU A 468 -4.96 -22.75 12.56
C LEU A 468 -6.43 -23.19 12.55
N HIS A 469 -7.00 -23.33 13.74
CA HIS A 469 -8.45 -23.48 13.90
C HIS A 469 -9.07 -22.09 14.06
N VAL A 470 -9.92 -21.68 13.09
CA VAL A 470 -10.54 -20.35 13.08
C VAL A 470 -11.98 -20.43 13.59
N ASP A 471 -12.24 -19.80 14.73
CA ASP A 471 -13.58 -19.59 15.27
C ASP A 471 -14.03 -18.15 14.95
N CYS A 472 -15.29 -17.96 14.54
CA CYS A 472 -15.80 -16.68 14.07
C CYS A 472 -16.79 -16.04 15.04
N ALA A 473 -16.74 -14.71 15.18
CA ALA A 473 -17.72 -13.90 15.90
C ALA A 473 -18.28 -12.81 14.95
N GLU A 474 -19.57 -12.58 14.99
CA GLU A 474 -20.25 -11.60 14.11
C GLU A 474 -20.35 -10.19 14.70
N ASN A 475 -19.93 -10.00 15.94
CA ASN A 475 -19.88 -8.72 16.64
C ASN A 475 -18.99 -8.82 17.88
N GLY A 476 -18.72 -7.67 18.52
CA GLY A 476 -17.89 -7.61 19.70
C GLY A 476 -18.44 -8.35 20.92
N GLU A 477 -19.76 -8.39 21.10
CA GLU A 477 -20.39 -9.09 22.23
C GLU A 477 -20.16 -10.61 22.14
N VAL A 478 -20.37 -11.19 20.95
CA VAL A 478 -20.10 -12.60 20.67
C VAL A 478 -18.59 -12.91 20.84
N ALA A 479 -17.71 -11.98 20.40
CA ALA A 479 -16.27 -12.15 20.56
C ALA A 479 -15.87 -12.18 22.06
N VAL A 480 -16.41 -11.30 22.88
CA VAL A 480 -16.19 -11.29 24.34
C VAL A 480 -16.71 -12.57 24.99
N ALA A 481 -17.93 -13.02 24.64
CA ALA A 481 -18.51 -14.24 25.18
C ALA A 481 -17.67 -15.48 24.82
N LYS A 482 -17.21 -15.61 23.59
CA LYS A 482 -16.34 -16.69 23.14
C LYS A 482 -14.98 -16.65 23.81
N SER A 483 -14.35 -15.48 23.93
CA SER A 483 -13.06 -15.31 24.63
C SER A 483 -13.15 -15.67 26.11
N ALA A 484 -14.32 -15.49 26.73
CA ALA A 484 -14.56 -15.84 28.13
C ALA A 484 -14.61 -17.36 28.37
N THR A 485 -15.01 -18.15 27.40
CA THR A 485 -15.21 -19.61 27.50
C THR A 485 -14.17 -20.42 26.75
N GLY A 486 -13.72 -19.93 25.60
CA GLY A 486 -12.71 -20.56 24.74
C GLY A 486 -11.27 -20.29 25.20
N ARG A 487 -10.33 -21.07 24.62
CA ARG A 487 -8.90 -20.79 24.68
C ARG A 487 -8.44 -20.43 23.28
N TYR A 488 -8.00 -19.19 23.10
CA TYR A 488 -7.49 -18.68 21.83
C TYR A 488 -6.02 -18.30 21.99
N ASP A 489 -5.24 -18.53 20.95
CA ASP A 489 -3.84 -18.14 20.87
C ASP A 489 -3.70 -16.73 20.27
N LEU A 490 -4.70 -16.30 19.50
CA LEU A 490 -4.79 -14.96 18.90
C LEU A 490 -6.25 -14.57 18.69
N ILE A 491 -6.54 -13.28 18.80
CA ILE A 491 -7.84 -12.69 18.45
C ILE A 491 -7.62 -11.64 17.35
N MET A 492 -8.34 -11.77 16.25
CA MET A 492 -8.43 -10.75 15.19
C MET A 492 -9.76 -10.03 15.34
N MET A 493 -9.71 -8.70 15.53
CA MET A 493 -10.85 -7.90 15.95
C MET A 493 -11.10 -6.73 14.99
N ASP A 494 -12.23 -6.73 14.30
CA ASP A 494 -12.69 -5.52 13.60
C ASP A 494 -13.04 -4.42 14.60
N MET A 495 -12.53 -3.21 14.35
CA MET A 495 -12.78 -2.08 15.23
C MET A 495 -14.19 -1.48 15.06
N HIS A 496 -14.84 -1.68 13.91
CA HIS A 496 -16.14 -1.11 13.59
C HIS A 496 -17.18 -2.20 13.36
N MET A 497 -17.85 -2.63 14.42
CA MET A 497 -18.91 -3.63 14.38
C MET A 497 -20.18 -3.12 15.04
N PRO A 498 -21.37 -3.57 14.60
CA PRO A 498 -22.64 -3.27 15.27
C PRO A 498 -22.74 -3.97 16.63
N VAL A 499 -23.66 -3.54 17.48
CA VAL A 499 -23.95 -4.04 18.84
C VAL A 499 -22.85 -3.68 19.84
N MET A 500 -21.60 -4.10 19.60
CA MET A 500 -20.42 -3.75 20.39
C MET A 500 -19.25 -3.57 19.44
N ASP A 501 -18.63 -2.38 19.46
CA ASP A 501 -17.45 -2.07 18.66
C ASP A 501 -16.20 -2.82 19.17
N GLY A 502 -15.18 -2.94 18.32
CA GLY A 502 -13.95 -3.66 18.66
C GLY A 502 -13.16 -3.02 19.79
N TYR A 503 -13.25 -1.70 19.96
CA TYR A 503 -12.60 -1.00 21.08
C TYR A 503 -13.23 -1.38 22.41
N ALA A 504 -14.55 -1.44 22.50
CA ALA A 504 -15.26 -1.89 23.68
C ALA A 504 -15.02 -3.37 23.95
N ALA A 505 -15.02 -4.21 22.91
CA ALA A 505 -14.75 -5.63 23.02
C ALA A 505 -13.33 -5.92 23.52
N ALA A 506 -12.31 -5.23 23.00
CA ALA A 506 -10.92 -5.37 23.45
C ALA A 506 -10.78 -5.00 24.94
N ARG A 507 -11.34 -3.87 25.36
CA ARG A 507 -11.35 -3.47 26.80
C ARG A 507 -12.06 -4.50 27.69
N ALA A 508 -13.18 -5.05 27.24
CA ALA A 508 -13.93 -6.06 27.99
C ALA A 508 -13.12 -7.37 28.12
N ILE A 509 -12.45 -7.81 27.03
CA ILE A 509 -11.57 -8.98 27.07
C ILE A 509 -10.41 -8.76 28.05
N ARG A 510 -9.74 -7.61 28.02
CA ARG A 510 -8.66 -7.28 28.96
C ARG A 510 -9.12 -7.27 30.42
N SER A 511 -10.31 -6.75 30.67
CA SER A 511 -10.92 -6.78 32.00
C SER A 511 -11.22 -8.21 32.48
N LEU A 512 -11.72 -9.07 31.59
CA LEU A 512 -11.99 -10.49 31.90
C LEU A 512 -10.71 -11.27 32.16
N GLU A 513 -9.64 -11.04 31.39
CA GLU A 513 -8.33 -11.65 31.62
C GLU A 513 -7.78 -11.28 33.01
N ALA A 514 -7.84 -9.97 33.36
CA ALA A 514 -7.38 -9.51 34.66
C ALA A 514 -8.18 -10.10 35.84
N VAL A 515 -9.52 -10.13 35.74
CA VAL A 515 -10.40 -10.65 36.81
C VAL A 515 -10.22 -12.14 37.00
N ARG A 516 -9.98 -12.90 35.92
CA ARG A 516 -9.86 -14.37 35.96
C ARG A 516 -8.41 -14.87 36.10
N GLY A 517 -7.43 -13.98 36.17
CA GLY A 517 -6.02 -14.33 36.22
C GLY A 517 -5.53 -15.15 35.02
N ARG A 518 -6.13 -14.91 33.83
CA ARG A 518 -5.73 -15.58 32.59
C ARG A 518 -4.54 -14.86 31.95
N SER A 519 -3.72 -15.61 31.21
CA SER A 519 -2.68 -15.02 30.37
C SER A 519 -3.30 -14.13 29.29
N ARG A 520 -2.64 -13.01 28.99
CA ARG A 520 -3.04 -12.07 27.95
C ARG A 520 -2.95 -12.73 26.57
N VAL A 521 -4.06 -12.75 25.84
CA VAL A 521 -4.13 -13.25 24.46
C VAL A 521 -3.85 -12.08 23.52
N PRO A 522 -2.94 -12.19 22.55
CA PRO A 522 -2.72 -11.11 21.58
C PRO A 522 -4.00 -10.75 20.82
N ILE A 523 -4.31 -9.45 20.71
CA ILE A 523 -5.44 -8.91 19.93
C ILE A 523 -4.89 -8.08 18.78
N LEU A 524 -5.15 -8.53 17.54
CA LEU A 524 -4.87 -7.77 16.32
C LEU A 524 -6.11 -6.99 15.88
N ALA A 525 -6.00 -5.67 15.89
CA ALA A 525 -7.05 -4.79 15.42
C ALA A 525 -7.10 -4.76 13.89
N PHE A 526 -8.31 -4.80 13.31
CA PHE A 526 -8.59 -4.51 11.90
C PHE A 526 -9.32 -3.19 11.79
N SER A 527 -8.83 -2.25 10.97
CA SER A 527 -9.58 -1.02 10.69
C SER A 527 -9.53 -0.63 9.22
N ALA A 528 -10.58 0.03 8.76
CA ALA A 528 -10.66 0.57 7.42
C ALA A 528 -9.80 1.83 7.24
N ASP A 529 -9.50 2.54 8.32
CA ASP A 529 -8.67 3.73 8.34
C ASP A 529 -7.29 3.43 8.92
N ALA A 530 -6.27 3.73 8.13
CA ALA A 530 -4.86 3.66 8.54
C ALA A 530 -4.42 4.93 9.33
N LEU A 531 -5.38 5.71 9.87
CA LEU A 531 -5.09 6.92 10.62
C LEU A 531 -4.42 6.57 11.95
N GLN A 532 -3.41 7.35 12.30
CA GLN A 532 -2.68 7.18 13.56
C GLN A 532 -3.60 7.23 14.78
N GLU A 533 -4.65 8.07 14.74
CA GLU A 533 -5.65 8.16 15.80
C GLU A 533 -6.37 6.83 16.05
N ASP A 534 -6.74 6.09 15.01
CA ASP A 534 -7.41 4.79 15.15
C ASP A 534 -6.44 3.72 15.65
N ARG A 535 -5.19 3.80 15.24
CA ARG A 535 -4.12 2.95 15.73
C ARG A 535 -3.86 3.20 17.23
N ASP A 536 -3.67 4.44 17.63
CA ASP A 536 -3.46 4.81 19.03
C ASP A 536 -4.66 4.46 19.89
N ARG A 537 -5.87 4.64 19.37
CA ARG A 537 -7.11 4.26 20.02
C ARG A 537 -7.24 2.75 20.19
N SER A 538 -6.80 1.93 19.21
CA SER A 538 -6.80 0.48 19.33
C SER A 538 -5.78 0.00 20.35
N PHE A 539 -4.57 0.56 20.39
CA PHE A 539 -3.58 0.27 21.42
C PHE A 539 -4.05 0.71 22.83
N ALA A 540 -4.66 1.89 22.94
CA ALA A 540 -5.25 2.36 24.19
C ALA A 540 -6.42 1.47 24.67
N ALA A 541 -7.14 0.84 23.74
CA ALA A 541 -8.17 -0.15 24.05
C ALA A 541 -7.60 -1.52 24.49
N GLY A 542 -6.29 -1.74 24.32
CA GLY A 542 -5.60 -2.94 24.76
C GLY A 542 -5.25 -3.92 23.62
N CYS A 543 -5.32 -3.51 22.36
CA CYS A 543 -4.82 -4.30 21.24
C CYS A 543 -3.28 -4.38 21.25
N ASP A 544 -2.71 -5.43 20.67
CA ASP A 544 -1.27 -5.70 20.64
C ASP A 544 -0.69 -5.47 19.24
N GLY A 545 -1.55 -5.37 18.21
CA GLY A 545 -1.17 -5.11 16.84
C GLY A 545 -2.31 -4.49 16.06
N HIS A 546 -2.00 -3.98 14.85
CA HIS A 546 -2.95 -3.32 13.97
C HIS A 546 -2.71 -3.73 12.52
N LEU A 547 -3.77 -4.06 11.79
CA LEU A 547 -3.78 -4.33 10.36
C LEU A 547 -4.81 -3.44 9.67
N SER A 548 -4.40 -2.76 8.60
CA SER A 548 -5.31 -1.95 7.78
C SER A 548 -6.09 -2.82 6.79
N LYS A 549 -7.38 -2.56 6.63
CA LYS A 549 -8.20 -3.12 5.55
C LYS A 549 -8.01 -2.31 4.26
N PRO A 550 -7.89 -2.96 3.07
CA PRO A 550 -7.99 -4.40 2.84
C PRO A 550 -6.73 -5.16 3.27
N VAL A 551 -6.92 -6.30 3.93
CA VAL A 551 -5.82 -7.13 4.40
C VAL A 551 -5.32 -7.99 3.24
N SER A 552 -4.05 -7.85 2.87
CA SER A 552 -3.41 -8.78 1.93
C SER A 552 -3.02 -10.08 2.62
N ARG A 553 -2.99 -11.17 1.86
CA ARG A 553 -2.57 -12.48 2.37
C ARG A 553 -1.18 -12.43 3.02
N THR A 554 -0.23 -11.71 2.40
CA THR A 554 1.14 -11.56 2.91
C THR A 554 1.18 -10.82 4.25
N ALA A 555 0.52 -9.66 4.36
CA ALA A 555 0.46 -8.88 5.59
C ALA A 555 -0.21 -9.66 6.74
N LEU A 556 -1.23 -10.46 6.41
CA LEU A 556 -1.89 -11.34 7.37
C LEU A 556 -0.91 -12.39 7.93
N TYR A 557 -0.16 -13.07 7.06
CA TYR A 557 0.80 -14.10 7.48
C TYR A 557 1.94 -13.53 8.32
N GLU A 558 2.50 -12.38 7.94
CA GLU A 558 3.55 -11.69 8.71
C GLU A 558 3.07 -11.33 10.13
N ALA A 559 1.85 -10.79 10.23
CA ALA A 559 1.27 -10.45 11.53
C ALA A 559 1.01 -11.70 12.39
N LEU A 560 0.51 -12.79 11.80
CA LEU A 560 0.27 -14.06 12.50
C LEU A 560 1.57 -14.67 13.00
N GLU A 561 2.62 -14.71 12.20
CA GLU A 561 3.94 -15.22 12.61
C GLU A 561 4.52 -14.42 13.77
N HIS A 562 4.43 -13.08 13.69
CA HIS A 562 4.95 -12.22 14.74
C HIS A 562 4.23 -12.46 16.08
N HIS A 563 2.92 -12.58 16.08
CA HIS A 563 2.13 -12.65 17.32
C HIS A 563 1.95 -14.08 17.86
N LEU A 564 1.93 -15.10 16.99
CA LEU A 564 1.88 -16.51 17.43
C LEU A 564 3.25 -17.02 17.92
N ALA A 565 4.36 -16.48 17.38
CA ALA A 565 5.71 -16.82 17.86
C ALA A 565 6.02 -16.28 19.28
N ILE A 566 5.29 -15.25 19.73
CA ILE A 566 5.45 -14.63 21.07
C ILE A 566 4.63 -15.38 22.14
N ALA A 567 3.64 -16.18 21.73
CA ALA A 567 2.83 -16.95 22.66
C ALA A 567 3.65 -18.11 23.25
N PRO A 568 3.70 -18.30 24.60
CA PRO A 568 4.42 -19.40 25.20
C PRO A 568 3.78 -20.72 24.77
N SER A 569 4.56 -21.53 24.06
CA SER A 569 4.19 -22.89 23.65
C SER A 569 3.85 -23.74 24.87
N SER A 570 2.57 -23.86 25.18
CA SER A 570 2.10 -24.94 26.06
C SER A 570 1.90 -26.18 25.19
N ALA A 571 2.98 -26.99 25.14
CA ALA A 571 2.93 -28.31 24.55
C ALA A 571 1.81 -29.13 25.14
N ARG A 572 0.87 -29.57 24.32
CA ARG A 572 0.16 -30.86 24.52
C ARG A 572 -0.13 -31.48 23.18
N ALA A 573 0.58 -32.59 22.98
CA ALA A 573 0.27 -33.59 21.97
C ALA A 573 -1.20 -34.04 22.11
N HIS A 574 -1.89 -34.11 21.01
CA HIS A 574 -2.95 -35.10 20.82
C HIS A 574 -2.77 -35.76 19.47
N ASP A 575 -2.49 -37.02 19.60
CA ASP A 575 -2.47 -38.05 18.56
C ASP A 575 -3.79 -38.12 17.80
N SER A 576 -3.64 -38.45 16.57
CA SER A 576 -4.26 -39.59 15.86
C SER A 576 -4.92 -39.20 14.54
N ILE A 577 -4.31 -39.78 13.52
CA ILE A 577 -4.87 -40.83 12.65
C ILE A 577 -6.04 -40.31 11.79
N VAL A 578 -6.04 -40.37 10.48
CA VAL A 578 -5.85 -41.39 9.46
C VAL A 578 -6.10 -40.85 8.06
N ASP A 579 -5.27 -41.27 7.19
CA ASP A 579 -5.44 -41.81 5.85
C ASP A 579 -5.83 -40.90 4.65
N ALA A 580 -4.92 -41.01 3.75
CA ALA A 580 -4.94 -40.68 2.36
C ALA A 580 -6.08 -41.37 1.58
N VAL A 581 -6.63 -40.66 0.61
CA VAL A 581 -6.96 -41.24 -0.71
C VAL A 581 -6.90 -40.14 -1.78
N ASP A 582 -6.12 -40.41 -2.81
CA ASP A 582 -6.10 -39.69 -4.09
C ASP A 582 -7.46 -39.75 -4.79
N ALA A 583 -7.94 -38.61 -5.25
CA ALA A 583 -8.81 -38.52 -6.43
C ALA A 583 -8.80 -37.09 -6.97
N VAL A 584 -8.45 -36.96 -8.24
CA VAL A 584 -8.61 -35.76 -9.08
C VAL A 584 -10.09 -35.36 -9.09
N VAL A 585 -10.42 -34.20 -8.53
CA VAL A 585 -11.77 -33.66 -8.56
C VAL A 585 -11.70 -32.20 -9.03
N VAL A 586 -12.43 -31.92 -10.09
CA VAL A 586 -12.85 -30.59 -10.56
C VAL A 586 -13.43 -29.85 -9.36
N ASP A 587 -12.97 -28.63 -9.09
CA ASP A 587 -13.22 -27.89 -7.85
C ASP A 587 -14.74 -27.75 -7.55
N PRO A 588 -15.26 -28.48 -6.56
CA PRO A 588 -16.68 -28.43 -6.18
C PRO A 588 -17.03 -27.20 -5.34
N ALA A 589 -16.04 -26.41 -4.89
CA ALA A 589 -16.25 -25.37 -3.88
C ALA A 589 -17.16 -24.23 -4.37
N LEU A 590 -17.11 -23.88 -5.64
CA LEU A 590 -18.02 -22.88 -6.24
C LEU A 590 -19.45 -23.42 -6.39
N ASN A 591 -19.59 -24.71 -6.68
CA ASN A 591 -20.90 -25.36 -6.75
C ASN A 591 -21.51 -25.61 -5.35
N GLU A 592 -20.68 -25.97 -4.36
CA GLU A 592 -21.13 -26.14 -2.98
C GLU A 592 -21.50 -24.79 -2.32
N LEU A 593 -20.74 -23.73 -2.59
CA LEU A 593 -21.04 -22.40 -2.06
C LEU A 593 -22.35 -21.83 -2.59
N ALA A 594 -22.61 -21.96 -3.90
CA ALA A 594 -23.86 -21.56 -4.50
C ALA A 594 -25.02 -22.46 -4.03
N ALA A 595 -24.79 -23.77 -3.84
CA ALA A 595 -25.77 -24.67 -3.25
C ALA A 595 -26.09 -24.31 -1.80
N SER A 596 -25.05 -24.10 -0.97
CA SER A 596 -25.19 -23.66 0.42
C SER A 596 -25.90 -22.29 0.56
N TYR A 597 -25.64 -21.36 -0.37
CA TYR A 597 -26.37 -20.09 -0.43
C TYR A 597 -27.86 -20.29 -0.71
N LEU A 598 -28.21 -21.10 -1.72
CA LEU A 598 -29.61 -21.40 -2.04
C LEU A 598 -30.33 -22.15 -0.92
N GLU A 599 -29.63 -23.05 -0.20
CA GLU A 599 -30.18 -23.72 0.98
C GLU A 599 -30.50 -22.73 2.11
N ARG A 600 -29.59 -21.82 2.41
CA ARG A 600 -29.82 -20.74 3.40
C ARG A 600 -30.97 -19.85 2.99
N ARG A 601 -31.04 -19.42 1.72
CA ARG A 601 -32.15 -18.60 1.21
C ARG A 601 -33.47 -19.35 1.28
N SER A 602 -33.50 -20.65 1.01
CA SER A 602 -34.70 -21.48 1.17
C SER A 602 -35.14 -21.58 2.65
N ALA A 603 -34.18 -21.67 3.57
CA ALA A 603 -34.47 -21.69 5.01
C ALA A 603 -35.01 -20.36 5.54
N ASP A 604 -34.64 -19.23 4.90
CA ASP A 604 -35.14 -17.90 5.29
C ASP A 604 -36.59 -17.62 4.83
N LEU A 605 -37.10 -18.30 3.81
CA LEU A 605 -38.41 -18.05 3.24
C LEU A 605 -39.58 -18.11 4.25
N PRO A 606 -39.66 -19.10 5.16
CA PRO A 606 -40.70 -19.14 6.17
C PRO A 606 -40.69 -17.90 7.07
N ARG A 607 -39.52 -17.44 7.48
CA ARG A 607 -39.35 -16.27 8.33
C ARG A 607 -39.78 -14.98 7.61
N LEU A 608 -39.41 -14.84 6.32
CA LEU A 608 -39.86 -13.69 5.51
C LEU A 608 -41.40 -13.66 5.36
N ARG A 609 -42.02 -14.81 5.24
CA ARG A 609 -43.48 -14.94 5.24
C ARG A 609 -44.10 -14.53 6.57
N GLU A 610 -43.53 -14.96 7.68
CA GLU A 610 -43.99 -14.57 9.01
C GLU A 610 -43.89 -13.06 9.22
N MET A 611 -42.73 -12.44 8.82
CA MET A 611 -42.55 -10.98 8.85
C MET A 611 -43.61 -10.24 8.01
N ALA A 612 -43.95 -10.77 6.83
CA ALA A 612 -44.99 -10.18 5.99
C ALA A 612 -46.40 -10.26 6.67
N VAL A 613 -46.74 -11.38 7.29
CA VAL A 613 -47.99 -11.54 8.05
C VAL A 613 -48.04 -10.61 9.26
N LEU A 614 -46.90 -10.42 9.96
CA LEU A 614 -46.79 -9.53 11.12
C LEU A 614 -46.65 -8.05 10.72
N ARG A 615 -46.59 -7.71 9.43
CA ARG A 615 -46.37 -6.36 8.88
C ARG A 615 -45.07 -5.71 9.36
N ASP A 616 -44.05 -6.54 9.58
CA ASP A 616 -42.70 -6.04 9.92
C ASP A 616 -42.00 -5.52 8.67
N HIS A 617 -42.40 -4.31 8.25
CA HIS A 617 -41.83 -3.65 7.07
C HIS A 617 -40.33 -3.32 7.20
N GLU A 618 -39.84 -3.03 8.42
CA GLU A 618 -38.43 -2.72 8.67
C GLU A 618 -37.58 -3.99 8.56
N GLY A 619 -38.03 -5.08 9.13
CA GLY A 619 -37.40 -6.40 9.00
C GLY A 619 -37.37 -6.89 7.56
N LEU A 620 -38.45 -6.73 6.81
CA LEU A 620 -38.53 -7.09 5.39
C LEU A 620 -37.62 -6.21 4.51
N ALA A 621 -37.55 -4.90 4.78
CA ALA A 621 -36.65 -4.00 4.07
C ALA A 621 -35.18 -4.39 4.31
N THR A 622 -34.81 -4.72 5.56
CA THR A 622 -33.47 -5.20 5.92
C THR A 622 -33.15 -6.53 5.24
N ALA A 623 -34.07 -7.47 5.18
CA ALA A 623 -33.89 -8.75 4.50
C ALA A 623 -33.77 -8.57 2.98
N GLY A 624 -34.56 -7.67 2.38
CA GLY A 624 -34.48 -7.29 0.98
C GLY A 624 -33.13 -6.69 0.64
N HIS A 625 -32.61 -5.81 1.49
CA HIS A 625 -31.29 -5.20 1.36
C HIS A 625 -30.16 -6.26 1.39
N LYS A 626 -30.19 -7.19 2.33
CA LYS A 626 -29.23 -8.31 2.41
C LYS A 626 -29.28 -9.20 1.17
N LEU A 627 -30.48 -9.51 0.68
CA LEU A 627 -30.67 -10.33 -0.52
C LEU A 627 -30.14 -9.62 -1.77
N LYS A 628 -30.40 -8.30 -1.88
CA LYS A 628 -29.88 -7.43 -2.94
C LYS A 628 -28.35 -7.44 -2.99
N GLY A 629 -27.68 -7.30 -1.84
CA GLY A 629 -26.22 -7.31 -1.74
C GLY A 629 -25.60 -8.68 -2.01
N SER A 630 -26.21 -9.77 -1.55
CA SER A 630 -25.60 -11.11 -1.59
C SER A 630 -25.92 -11.91 -2.86
N GLY A 631 -27.08 -11.74 -3.48
CA GLY A 631 -27.51 -12.59 -4.60
C GLY A 631 -26.56 -12.60 -5.79
N ALA A 632 -26.09 -11.42 -6.22
CA ALA A 632 -25.15 -11.30 -7.34
C ALA A 632 -23.75 -11.88 -7.01
N THR A 633 -23.32 -11.77 -5.77
CA THR A 633 -22.04 -12.29 -5.26
C THR A 633 -21.94 -13.81 -5.40
N TYR A 634 -23.05 -14.52 -5.21
CA TYR A 634 -23.13 -15.98 -5.38
C TYR A 634 -23.55 -16.43 -6.79
N GLY A 635 -23.53 -15.52 -7.78
CA GLY A 635 -23.86 -15.81 -9.17
C GLY A 635 -25.37 -15.73 -9.48
N PHE A 636 -26.21 -15.30 -8.54
CA PHE A 636 -27.67 -15.21 -8.69
C PHE A 636 -28.14 -13.75 -8.85
N ALA A 637 -27.72 -13.08 -9.93
CA ALA A 637 -28.09 -11.69 -10.21
C ALA A 637 -29.62 -11.44 -10.20
N LEU A 638 -30.42 -12.49 -10.48
CA LEU A 638 -31.86 -12.43 -10.40
C LEU A 638 -32.35 -12.29 -8.95
N LEU A 639 -31.74 -13.00 -7.99
CA LEU A 639 -32.08 -12.90 -6.58
C LEU A 639 -31.74 -11.51 -6.01
N SER A 640 -30.66 -10.87 -6.47
CA SER A 640 -30.36 -9.49 -6.12
C SER A 640 -31.42 -8.50 -6.60
N ARG A 641 -31.97 -8.70 -7.81
CA ARG A 641 -33.04 -7.85 -8.32
C ARG A 641 -34.34 -8.05 -7.54
N ILE A 642 -34.63 -9.29 -7.16
CA ILE A 642 -35.80 -9.60 -6.32
C ILE A 642 -35.63 -8.98 -4.93
N GLY A 643 -34.44 -9.04 -4.35
CA GLY A 643 -34.08 -8.39 -3.09
C GLY A 643 -34.26 -6.87 -3.12
N ALA A 644 -33.85 -6.20 -4.20
CA ALA A 644 -34.05 -4.76 -4.37
C ALA A 644 -35.55 -4.39 -4.39
N ARG A 645 -36.40 -5.18 -5.10
CA ARG A 645 -37.83 -4.98 -5.15
C ARG A 645 -38.50 -5.24 -3.80
N LEU A 646 -38.04 -6.22 -3.04
CA LEU A 646 -38.52 -6.49 -1.70
C LEU A 646 -38.23 -5.32 -0.75
N GLU A 647 -37.00 -4.78 -0.81
CA GLU A 647 -36.61 -3.61 -0.04
C GLU A 647 -37.50 -2.40 -0.36
N GLU A 648 -37.74 -2.13 -1.64
CA GLU A 648 -38.56 -1.01 -2.11
C GLU A 648 -40.06 -1.18 -1.70
N ALA A 649 -40.64 -2.36 -1.93
CA ALA A 649 -42.03 -2.66 -1.57
C ALA A 649 -42.27 -2.57 -0.04
N ALA A 650 -41.30 -3.08 0.75
CA ALA A 650 -41.37 -3.01 2.20
C ALA A 650 -41.27 -1.57 2.72
N ARG A 651 -40.35 -0.76 2.18
CA ARG A 651 -40.21 0.67 2.55
C ARG A 651 -41.46 1.49 2.14
N ALA A 652 -42.08 1.12 1.04
CA ALA A 652 -43.32 1.76 0.59
C ALA A 652 -44.56 1.32 1.40
N GLY A 653 -44.44 0.30 2.25
CA GLY A 653 -45.58 -0.28 3.00
C GLY A 653 -46.62 -0.96 2.11
N ASN A 654 -46.25 -1.36 0.88
CA ASN A 654 -47.15 -1.97 -0.09
C ASN A 654 -47.23 -3.49 0.10
N GLU A 655 -48.21 -3.96 0.88
CA GLU A 655 -48.39 -5.37 1.21
C GLU A 655 -48.59 -6.26 -0.03
N ALA A 656 -49.31 -5.76 -1.05
CA ALA A 656 -49.58 -6.53 -2.26
C ALA A 656 -48.30 -6.79 -3.07
N ASP A 657 -47.44 -5.78 -3.16
CA ASP A 657 -46.13 -5.90 -3.83
C ASP A 657 -45.18 -6.77 -3.02
N VAL A 658 -45.14 -6.65 -1.68
CA VAL A 658 -44.35 -7.53 -0.80
C VAL A 658 -44.74 -8.99 -1.04
N ASP A 659 -46.03 -9.30 -1.02
CA ASP A 659 -46.53 -10.65 -1.25
C ASP A 659 -46.24 -11.18 -2.66
N ALA A 660 -46.30 -10.32 -3.67
CA ALA A 660 -45.94 -10.71 -5.04
C ALA A 660 -44.45 -11.03 -5.17
N VAL A 661 -43.57 -10.19 -4.58
CA VAL A 661 -42.14 -10.37 -4.61
C VAL A 661 -41.69 -11.60 -3.81
N LEU A 662 -42.32 -11.89 -2.66
CA LEU A 662 -42.03 -13.09 -1.88
C LEU A 662 -42.41 -14.38 -2.64
N ARG A 663 -43.53 -14.40 -3.35
CA ARG A 663 -43.89 -15.55 -4.22
C ARG A 663 -42.91 -15.75 -5.35
N GLU A 664 -42.44 -14.67 -5.97
CA GLU A 664 -41.42 -14.74 -7.01
C GLU A 664 -40.10 -15.28 -6.45
N LEU A 665 -39.69 -14.82 -5.25
CA LEU A 665 -38.51 -15.32 -4.55
C LEU A 665 -38.58 -16.83 -4.28
N GLU A 666 -39.69 -17.30 -3.73
CA GLU A 666 -39.94 -18.72 -3.46
C GLU A 666 -39.80 -19.57 -4.73
N THR A 667 -40.47 -19.14 -5.81
CA THR A 667 -40.44 -19.84 -7.10
C THR A 667 -39.02 -19.93 -7.63
N ARG A 668 -38.30 -18.83 -7.62
CA ARG A 668 -36.94 -18.77 -8.19
C ARG A 668 -35.91 -19.52 -7.36
N VAL A 669 -36.00 -19.48 -6.03
CA VAL A 669 -35.12 -20.28 -5.17
C VAL A 669 -35.38 -21.78 -5.38
N SER A 670 -36.65 -22.18 -5.58
CA SER A 670 -37.03 -23.57 -5.88
C SER A 670 -36.52 -24.03 -7.25
N ASP A 671 -36.70 -23.22 -8.30
CA ASP A 671 -36.26 -23.51 -9.68
C ASP A 671 -34.72 -23.72 -9.71
N LEU A 672 -33.98 -22.77 -9.11
CA LEU A 672 -32.50 -22.81 -9.06
C LEU A 672 -31.96 -24.00 -8.26
N ARG A 673 -32.69 -24.51 -7.27
CA ARG A 673 -32.36 -25.75 -6.56
C ARG A 673 -32.65 -26.99 -7.42
N GLY A 674 -33.74 -27.00 -8.16
CA GLY A 674 -34.14 -28.12 -9.03
C GLY A 674 -33.23 -28.31 -10.22
N GLU A 675 -32.79 -27.24 -10.87
CA GLU A 675 -31.86 -27.28 -12.01
C GLU A 675 -30.48 -27.86 -11.64
N ARG A 676 -30.03 -27.71 -10.38
CA ARG A 676 -28.74 -28.26 -9.89
C ARG A 676 -28.80 -29.70 -9.37
N VAL A 677 -29.96 -30.23 -9.07
CA VAL A 677 -30.11 -31.65 -8.72
C VAL A 677 -30.16 -32.55 -9.96
N SER A 678 -30.34 -31.93 -11.14
CA SER A 678 -30.45 -32.63 -12.43
C SER A 678 -29.17 -32.52 -13.29
N SER A 679 -28.17 -31.79 -12.86
CA SER A 679 -26.83 -31.66 -13.45
C SER A 679 -25.74 -32.23 -12.53
#